data_502e02efe16628dde3ca9d4900c11dab
#
_entry.id   502e02efe16628dde3ca9d4900c11dab
#
_cell.length_a   1.000
_cell.length_b   1.000
_cell.length_c   1.000
_cell.angle_alpha   90.00
_cell.angle_beta   90.00
_cell.angle_gamma   90.00
#
_symmetry.space_group_name_H-M   'P 1'
#
loop_
_entity.id
_entity.type
_entity.pdbx_description
1 polymer ?
#
loop_
_entity_poly.entity_id
_entity_poly.type
_entity_poly.pdbx_seq_one_letter_code
_entity_poly.pdbx_strand_id
1 'polypeptide(L)'
;MSQINRLSNGGRIDRNKVLTFSFNGQSYKGFEGDTLAAALLANGVDIIGRSFKYSRPRGIFAAGAEEPNAVLQIGATEATQIPNVRATQQALYQGLVATSTNGWPSVNNDMMGILGKVGGKLMPPGFYYKTFMYPQSFWMTYEKYIRKAAGLGRSPTENDPDTYDNFNRHCDVLVVGAGPAGLAAALAAARSGARVIIADEQEEFGGSLLDSRESLDGKPATEWVASVIAELKALPDVVLLPRATVNGYHDHNFLTIHERLTDHLGDRAPIGVVRQRIHRVRAKRVVLATGACERPLVYGNNDVPGNMLAGAVSTYVRRYGVAPGKKLVLSTNNDHAYRVALDWLDAGLQVVAVADVRHNPRGALVEEARAKGIRILTGSAVIEARGTKRVTAARIAAIDVKAHKVTSPGEWLDCDLVASSGGYSPVVHLASHLGGKPTWREDILGFVPGEAPQKRVCVGGINGVYGLGDSLADGFEGGVRAASDAGFAPVEGTLPKALSRLEEPTLALFQVPHEKATARAPKQFVDLQNDVTAAAIELATREGFESVEHVKRYTALGFGTDQGKLGNVNGLAIAAHSLNVTIPQMGTTMFRPNYTPVTFGAVAGRHCGHIFEPVRYTALQAWHVKNGAEFEDVGQWKRPWYFPRNGEDLHAAVKRECLAVRDSVGLLDASTLGKIDIQGPDAREFLNRIYTNAWTKLDVGKARYGLMCKEDGMVFDDGVTACLADNHFLMTTTTGGAARVLQWLEIYQQTEWPDLKVYFTSVTDHWATMTLSGPNSRKLLAEVTDIDLDKDGFPFMTWKEGLVGGVPARVFRISFTGELSYEVNVQADYAMGVLEQIVAAGKKYNLTPYGTETMHVLRAEKGFIIVGQDTDGSMTPDDLNMGWCVGRTKPFSWIGWRGMNREDCVREERKQLVGLKPIDPNVWLPEGAQLVFDPKQTIPMKMVGHVTSSYAHNSLGYSFAMGVVKGGLKRIGERVFSPQADGSVIEAEIVSSVFFDPKGDRQNI
;
A
#
# COMPACT_ATOMS: atom_id res chain seq x y z
N MET A 1 43.81 -3.99 4.30
CA MET A 1 44.10 -2.58 4.01
C MET A 1 43.78 -1.77 5.24
N SER A 2 44.61 -0.79 5.60
CA SER A 2 44.33 0.12 6.71
C SER A 2 43.18 1.04 6.35
N GLN A 3 42.23 1.26 7.25
CA GLN A 3 41.12 2.21 7.04
C GLN A 3 41.71 3.64 7.10
N ILE A 4 42.08 4.21 5.94
CA ILE A 4 42.89 5.43 5.79
C ILE A 4 42.25 6.69 6.37
N ASN A 5 40.90 6.69 6.47
CA ASN A 5 40.12 7.79 6.98
C ASN A 5 39.54 7.53 8.39
N ARG A 6 39.92 6.39 9.02
CA ARG A 6 39.48 6.08 10.37
C ARG A 6 40.33 6.85 11.41
N LEU A 7 39.67 7.60 12.27
CA LEU A 7 40.32 8.24 13.42
C LEU A 7 40.82 7.19 14.42
N SER A 8 41.94 7.47 15.08
CA SER A 8 42.53 6.56 16.09
C SER A 8 41.61 6.37 17.29
N ASN A 9 40.86 7.37 17.66
CA ASN A 9 39.99 7.44 18.84
C ASN A 9 38.57 7.90 18.43
N GLY A 10 37.62 7.78 19.39
CA GLY A 10 36.25 8.24 19.23
C GLY A 10 35.35 7.26 18.45
N GLY A 11 34.13 7.69 18.22
CA GLY A 11 33.07 6.89 17.63
C GLY A 11 32.31 6.01 18.64
N ARG A 12 31.07 5.71 18.29
CA ARG A 12 30.16 4.78 19.03
C ARG A 12 30.17 3.41 18.37
N ILE A 13 31.36 2.90 18.05
CA ILE A 13 31.60 1.64 17.35
C ILE A 13 32.39 0.68 18.22
N ASP A 14 32.21 -0.63 18.05
CA ASP A 14 33.02 -1.62 18.78
C ASP A 14 34.29 -1.97 17.97
N ARG A 15 35.38 -1.33 18.30
CA ARG A 15 36.70 -1.51 17.62
C ARG A 15 37.32 -2.89 17.82
N ASN A 16 36.81 -3.68 18.77
CA ASN A 16 37.27 -5.03 19.01
C ASN A 16 36.59 -6.05 18.10
N LYS A 17 35.47 -5.66 17.49
CA LYS A 17 34.70 -6.51 16.56
C LYS A 17 34.86 -6.04 15.12
N VAL A 18 35.89 -6.57 14.46
CA VAL A 18 36.19 -6.32 13.07
C VAL A 18 35.26 -7.11 12.17
N LEU A 19 34.61 -6.43 11.22
CA LEU A 19 33.73 -7.04 10.22
C LEU A 19 34.38 -6.93 8.84
N THR A 20 34.25 -7.99 8.02
CA THR A 20 34.69 -7.99 6.64
C THR A 20 33.47 -7.93 5.71
N PHE A 21 33.52 -7.09 4.70
CA PHE A 21 32.46 -6.92 3.70
C PHE A 21 33.06 -6.68 2.31
N SER A 22 32.24 -6.74 1.26
CA SER A 22 32.67 -6.42 -0.09
C SER A 22 31.83 -5.31 -0.71
N PHE A 23 32.49 -4.49 -1.54
CA PHE A 23 31.84 -3.49 -2.35
C PHE A 23 32.43 -3.55 -3.77
N ASN A 24 31.59 -3.72 -4.78
CA ASN A 24 31.96 -3.90 -6.18
C ASN A 24 33.06 -4.97 -6.40
N GLY A 25 32.97 -6.08 -5.66
CA GLY A 25 33.91 -7.19 -5.72
C GLY A 25 35.22 -7.01 -4.95
N GLN A 26 35.45 -5.84 -4.32
CA GLN A 26 36.63 -5.58 -3.51
C GLN A 26 36.30 -5.77 -2.02
N SER A 27 37.18 -6.47 -1.28
CA SER A 27 37.04 -6.73 0.14
C SER A 27 37.52 -5.56 1.00
N TYR A 28 36.76 -5.20 2.01
CA TYR A 28 37.03 -4.11 2.96
C TYR A 28 36.80 -4.58 4.41
N LYS A 29 37.28 -3.79 5.36
CA LYS A 29 37.05 -3.99 6.78
C LYS A 29 36.30 -2.80 7.40
N GLY A 30 35.44 -3.05 8.36
CA GLY A 30 34.76 -2.09 9.23
C GLY A 30 34.61 -2.64 10.62
N PHE A 31 33.83 -1.98 11.47
CA PHE A 31 33.58 -2.37 12.85
C PHE A 31 32.10 -2.56 13.11
N GLU A 32 31.76 -3.38 14.12
CA GLU A 32 30.38 -3.45 14.59
C GLU A 32 29.92 -2.08 15.09
N GLY A 33 28.72 -1.61 14.66
CA GLY A 33 28.22 -0.27 14.89
C GLY A 33 28.46 0.70 13.71
N ASP A 34 29.27 0.32 12.70
CA ASP A 34 29.34 1.08 11.45
C ASP A 34 28.05 0.90 10.63
N THR A 35 27.68 1.96 9.90
CA THR A 35 26.85 1.78 8.70
C THR A 35 27.74 1.39 7.51
N LEU A 36 27.14 0.83 6.45
CA LEU A 36 27.86 0.56 5.20
C LEU A 36 28.53 1.84 4.67
N ALA A 37 27.85 2.98 4.74
CA ALA A 37 28.41 4.29 4.35
C ALA A 37 29.62 4.69 5.19
N ALA A 38 29.54 4.57 6.51
CA ALA A 38 30.66 4.89 7.41
C ALA A 38 31.87 4.01 7.13
N ALA A 39 31.66 2.69 6.92
CA ALA A 39 32.71 1.74 6.60
C ALA A 39 33.37 2.04 5.23
N LEU A 40 32.57 2.41 4.21
CA LEU A 40 33.11 2.80 2.89
C LEU A 40 33.96 4.06 2.99
N LEU A 41 33.47 5.12 3.66
CA LEU A 41 34.24 6.34 3.88
C LEU A 41 35.52 6.09 4.68
N ALA A 42 35.47 5.24 5.71
CA ALA A 42 36.64 4.86 6.50
C ALA A 42 37.74 4.23 5.65
N ASN A 43 37.37 3.46 4.64
CA ASN A 43 38.28 2.82 3.69
C ASN A 43 38.70 3.72 2.51
N GLY A 44 38.26 4.98 2.45
CA GLY A 44 38.61 5.92 1.39
C GLY A 44 37.87 5.67 0.08
N VAL A 45 36.67 5.11 0.11
CA VAL A 45 35.83 4.93 -1.07
C VAL A 45 35.08 6.23 -1.35
N ASP A 46 35.56 6.98 -2.34
CA ASP A 46 35.01 8.30 -2.70
C ASP A 46 33.82 8.22 -3.67
N ILE A 47 33.82 7.24 -4.57
CA ILE A 47 32.80 7.10 -5.63
C ILE A 47 31.91 5.90 -5.34
N ILE A 48 30.65 6.17 -5.06
CA ILE A 48 29.64 5.15 -4.72
C ILE A 48 28.78 4.80 -5.93
N GLY A 49 28.55 5.74 -6.83
CA GLY A 49 27.72 5.57 -8.01
C GLY A 49 27.95 6.64 -9.05
N ARG A 50 27.11 6.63 -10.08
CA ARG A 50 27.09 7.63 -11.15
C ARG A 50 25.74 8.33 -11.22
N SER A 51 25.74 9.58 -11.63
CA SER A 51 24.51 10.35 -11.74
C SER A 51 23.67 9.92 -12.95
N PHE A 52 22.36 10.11 -12.86
CA PHE A 52 21.38 9.61 -13.83
C PHE A 52 21.53 10.22 -15.23
N LYS A 53 21.52 11.56 -15.33
CA LYS A 53 21.50 12.26 -16.64
C LYS A 53 22.89 12.53 -17.20
N TYR A 54 23.85 12.78 -16.31
CA TYR A 54 25.19 13.28 -16.72
C TYR A 54 26.31 12.28 -16.47
N SER A 55 26.02 11.13 -15.87
CA SER A 55 27.00 10.09 -15.48
C SER A 55 28.20 10.62 -14.68
N ARG A 56 27.97 11.68 -13.89
CA ARG A 56 28.99 12.30 -13.04
C ARG A 56 29.29 11.41 -11.83
N PRO A 57 30.52 11.39 -11.33
CA PRO A 57 30.81 10.66 -10.08
C PRO A 57 29.95 11.17 -8.92
N ARG A 58 29.44 10.25 -8.09
CA ARG A 58 28.68 10.55 -6.88
C ARG A 58 29.34 9.91 -5.68
N GLY A 59 29.52 10.69 -4.62
CA GLY A 59 30.00 10.24 -3.30
C GLY A 59 28.88 10.27 -2.26
N ILE A 60 29.20 9.83 -1.06
CA ILE A 60 28.32 9.95 0.11
C ILE A 60 28.17 11.43 0.46
N PHE A 61 26.93 11.89 0.63
CA PHE A 61 26.61 13.31 0.82
C PHE A 61 26.02 13.58 2.21
N ALA A 62 25.21 12.66 2.73
CA ALA A 62 24.50 12.78 4.01
C ALA A 62 24.81 11.57 4.91
N ALA A 63 24.16 11.50 6.08
CA ALA A 63 24.39 10.42 7.05
C ALA A 63 23.11 9.65 7.43
N GLY A 64 21.95 10.04 6.95
CA GLY A 64 20.65 9.45 7.29
C GLY A 64 19.81 9.06 6.08
N ALA A 65 18.49 9.05 6.26
CA ALA A 65 17.50 8.71 5.22
C ALA A 65 17.46 9.72 4.05
N GLU A 66 18.02 10.89 4.24
CA GLU A 66 18.15 11.95 3.24
C GLU A 66 19.29 11.73 2.22
N GLU A 67 20.14 10.70 2.40
CA GLU A 67 21.24 10.39 1.50
C GLU A 67 20.76 10.15 0.05
N PRO A 68 21.19 10.99 -0.94
CA PRO A 68 20.67 10.91 -2.30
C PRO A 68 21.46 9.98 -3.22
N ASN A 69 22.74 9.73 -2.95
CA ASN A 69 23.68 9.11 -3.88
C ASN A 69 24.01 7.65 -3.56
N ALA A 70 24.10 7.32 -2.26
CA ALA A 70 24.53 6.00 -1.80
C ALA A 70 23.37 5.00 -1.75
N VAL A 71 22.68 4.85 -2.88
CA VAL A 71 21.59 3.90 -3.09
C VAL A 71 22.18 2.69 -3.81
N LEU A 72 22.32 1.59 -3.10
CA LEU A 72 23.08 0.42 -3.50
C LEU A 72 22.19 -0.83 -3.62
N GLN A 73 22.72 -1.85 -4.26
CA GLN A 73 22.17 -3.19 -4.19
C GLN A 73 22.99 -4.02 -3.21
N ILE A 74 22.34 -4.72 -2.30
CA ILE A 74 22.96 -5.63 -1.34
C ILE A 74 22.49 -7.07 -1.56
N GLY A 75 23.27 -8.03 -1.10
CA GLY A 75 23.01 -9.47 -1.21
C GLY A 75 24.00 -10.20 -2.11
N ALA A 76 24.36 -11.42 -1.71
CA ALA A 76 25.39 -12.21 -2.36
C ALA A 76 24.86 -13.04 -3.54
N THR A 77 23.59 -13.39 -3.55
CA THR A 77 22.95 -14.27 -4.54
C THR A 77 21.73 -13.62 -5.17
N GLU A 78 21.25 -14.16 -6.29
CA GLU A 78 20.03 -13.67 -6.96
C GLU A 78 18.78 -13.78 -6.06
N ALA A 79 18.74 -14.73 -5.12
CA ALA A 79 17.65 -14.89 -4.17
C ALA A 79 17.68 -13.87 -3.04
N THR A 80 18.87 -13.42 -2.61
CA THR A 80 19.06 -12.55 -1.44
C THR A 80 19.29 -11.09 -1.81
N GLN A 81 19.25 -10.74 -3.09
CA GLN A 81 19.45 -9.37 -3.55
C GLN A 81 18.32 -8.44 -3.13
N ILE A 82 18.69 -7.29 -2.57
CA ILE A 82 17.77 -6.19 -2.26
C ILE A 82 18.25 -4.94 -2.98
N PRO A 83 17.44 -4.41 -3.91
CA PRO A 83 17.75 -3.16 -4.59
C PRO A 83 17.43 -1.93 -3.75
N ASN A 84 18.04 -0.82 -4.10
CA ASN A 84 17.69 0.53 -3.62
C ASN A 84 17.85 0.71 -2.10
N VAL A 85 18.82 0.05 -1.49
CA VAL A 85 19.18 0.19 -0.08
C VAL A 85 20.11 1.38 0.11
N ARG A 86 19.77 2.30 1.02
CA ARG A 86 20.69 3.39 1.39
C ARG A 86 21.79 2.88 2.28
N ALA A 87 23.05 3.11 1.88
CA ALA A 87 24.22 2.71 2.64
C ALA A 87 24.28 3.36 4.04
N THR A 88 23.67 4.52 4.21
CA THR A 88 23.58 5.25 5.48
C THR A 88 22.58 4.63 6.46
N GLN A 89 21.63 3.83 5.97
CA GLN A 89 20.62 3.15 6.79
C GLN A 89 20.89 1.65 6.95
N GLN A 90 21.88 1.11 6.22
CA GLN A 90 22.29 -0.29 6.32
C GLN A 90 23.40 -0.44 7.35
N ALA A 91 23.10 -1.12 8.47
CA ALA A 91 24.12 -1.52 9.42
C ALA A 91 25.08 -2.53 8.80
N LEU A 92 26.37 -2.39 9.11
CA LEU A 92 27.40 -3.31 8.64
C LEU A 92 27.30 -4.65 9.35
N TYR A 93 27.39 -5.76 8.60
CA TYR A 93 27.48 -7.11 9.15
C TYR A 93 28.56 -7.92 8.43
N GLN A 94 29.00 -9.00 9.08
CA GLN A 94 30.01 -9.89 8.54
C GLN A 94 29.56 -10.56 7.24
N GLY A 95 30.31 -10.43 6.18
CA GLY A 95 30.03 -11.03 4.87
C GLY A 95 29.09 -10.20 3.99
N LEU A 96 28.71 -8.96 4.38
CA LEU A 96 27.86 -8.12 3.56
C LEU A 96 28.46 -7.90 2.16
N VAL A 97 27.66 -8.14 1.13
CA VAL A 97 28.01 -7.89 -0.27
C VAL A 97 27.16 -6.73 -0.78
N ALA A 98 27.83 -5.67 -1.26
CA ALA A 98 27.18 -4.50 -1.81
C ALA A 98 27.73 -4.18 -3.21
N THR A 99 26.88 -3.68 -4.09
CA THR A 99 27.25 -3.24 -5.43
C THR A 99 26.58 -1.93 -5.81
N SER A 100 27.29 -1.13 -6.59
CA SER A 100 26.71 0.04 -7.24
C SER A 100 25.67 -0.40 -8.28
N THR A 101 24.65 0.42 -8.48
CA THR A 101 23.54 0.10 -9.38
C THR A 101 23.75 0.60 -10.82
N ASN A 102 24.79 1.38 -11.06
CA ASN A 102 25.16 1.92 -12.37
C ASN A 102 26.68 2.06 -12.54
N GLY A 103 27.12 2.60 -13.70
CA GLY A 103 28.54 2.71 -14.06
C GLY A 103 29.05 1.49 -14.83
N TRP A 104 29.51 1.70 -16.10
CA TRP A 104 30.01 0.64 -16.95
C TRP A 104 31.34 1.01 -17.59
N PRO A 105 32.40 0.15 -17.52
CA PRO A 105 32.43 -1.17 -16.84
C PRO A 105 32.52 -1.10 -15.31
N SER A 106 32.81 0.06 -14.73
CA SER A 106 32.82 0.27 -13.27
C SER A 106 32.52 1.72 -12.93
N VAL A 107 32.13 2.00 -11.66
CA VAL A 107 31.88 3.38 -11.19
C VAL A 107 33.15 4.26 -11.26
N ASN A 108 34.35 3.68 -11.16
CA ASN A 108 35.62 4.41 -11.25
C ASN A 108 36.02 4.71 -12.68
N ASN A 109 35.68 3.84 -13.63
CA ASN A 109 36.03 3.94 -15.05
C ASN A 109 34.77 3.74 -15.89
N ASP A 110 33.92 4.77 -15.92
CA ASP A 110 32.62 4.74 -16.58
C ASP A 110 32.69 5.31 -18.00
N MET A 111 32.46 4.46 -18.99
CA MET A 111 32.44 4.86 -20.40
C MET A 111 31.17 5.65 -20.76
N MET A 112 30.08 5.49 -20.01
CA MET A 112 28.86 6.27 -20.19
C MET A 112 29.10 7.76 -19.86
N GLY A 113 30.10 8.08 -19.04
CA GLY A 113 30.52 9.46 -18.76
C GLY A 113 31.01 10.22 -20.00
N ILE A 114 31.49 9.55 -21.05
CA ILE A 114 31.84 10.13 -22.33
C ILE A 114 30.56 10.53 -23.08
N LEU A 115 29.58 9.63 -23.10
CA LEU A 115 28.25 9.90 -23.66
C LEU A 115 27.54 11.01 -22.87
N GLY A 116 27.70 11.08 -21.56
CA GLY A 116 27.14 12.13 -20.69
C GLY A 116 27.65 13.54 -21.03
N LYS A 117 28.89 13.67 -21.45
CA LYS A 117 29.46 14.96 -21.90
C LYS A 117 28.86 15.43 -23.25
N VAL A 118 28.50 14.52 -24.13
CA VAL A 118 27.92 14.80 -25.45
C VAL A 118 26.40 14.70 -25.37
N GLY A 119 25.87 13.66 -24.71
CA GLY A 119 24.48 13.32 -24.63
C GLY A 119 23.66 14.10 -23.58
N GLY A 120 24.31 14.87 -22.68
CA GLY A 120 23.60 15.69 -21.68
C GLY A 120 22.69 16.77 -22.31
N LYS A 121 22.92 17.12 -23.58
CA LYS A 121 22.03 17.96 -24.38
C LYS A 121 20.79 17.22 -24.88
N LEU A 122 20.83 15.90 -24.94
CA LEU A 122 19.70 15.03 -25.36
C LEU A 122 18.76 14.69 -24.23
N MET A 123 19.11 14.98 -22.97
CA MET A 123 18.31 14.73 -21.79
C MET A 123 17.98 16.03 -21.02
N PRO A 124 17.37 17.03 -21.68
CA PRO A 124 16.89 18.23 -21.01
C PRO A 124 15.74 17.86 -20.04
N PRO A 125 15.33 18.78 -19.15
CA PRO A 125 14.07 18.61 -18.41
C PRO A 125 12.93 18.27 -19.37
N GLY A 126 12.07 17.32 -18.98
CA GLY A 126 11.01 16.82 -19.86
C GLY A 126 11.51 16.01 -21.06
N PHE A 127 12.72 15.42 -21.01
CA PHE A 127 13.28 14.64 -22.12
C PHE A 127 12.35 13.54 -22.62
N TYR A 128 11.55 12.94 -21.74
CA TYR A 128 10.56 11.93 -22.08
C TYR A 128 9.34 12.47 -22.85
N TYR A 129 9.16 13.81 -22.89
CA TYR A 129 8.20 14.49 -23.78
C TYR A 129 8.86 15.07 -25.04
N LYS A 130 10.20 15.19 -25.09
CA LYS A 130 10.92 15.89 -26.13
C LYS A 130 11.78 14.99 -27.02
N THR A 131 12.54 14.07 -26.42
CA THR A 131 13.63 13.36 -27.11
C THR A 131 13.26 11.94 -27.50
N PHE A 132 12.50 11.18 -26.67
CA PHE A 132 12.22 9.77 -26.88
C PHE A 132 10.78 9.49 -27.31
N MET A 133 10.12 10.44 -27.93
CA MET A 133 8.74 10.32 -28.41
C MET A 133 8.62 9.58 -29.74
N TYR A 134 9.66 9.55 -30.56
CA TYR A 134 9.62 8.99 -31.91
C TYR A 134 10.84 8.08 -32.18
N PRO A 135 10.64 6.92 -32.84
CA PRO A 135 9.34 6.30 -33.09
C PRO A 135 8.76 5.67 -31.81
N GLN A 136 7.45 5.77 -31.64
CA GLN A 136 6.75 5.30 -30.43
C GLN A 136 6.95 3.79 -30.19
N SER A 137 7.06 2.98 -31.24
CA SER A 137 7.32 1.54 -31.17
C SER A 137 8.66 1.19 -30.49
N PHE A 138 9.62 2.13 -30.42
CA PHE A 138 10.91 1.93 -29.77
C PHE A 138 10.91 2.28 -28.28
N TRP A 139 9.79 2.77 -27.72
CA TRP A 139 9.74 3.18 -26.32
C TRP A 139 10.24 2.10 -25.35
N MET A 140 9.80 0.85 -25.53
CA MET A 140 10.23 -0.27 -24.66
C MET A 140 11.73 -0.57 -24.76
N THR A 141 12.37 -0.17 -25.86
CA THR A 141 13.83 -0.25 -26.03
C THR A 141 14.51 0.90 -25.30
N TYR A 142 14.04 2.13 -25.52
CA TYR A 142 14.58 3.32 -24.84
C TYR A 142 14.47 3.19 -23.32
N GLU A 143 13.31 2.73 -22.83
CA GLU A 143 13.03 2.54 -21.40
C GLU A 143 14.07 1.66 -20.69
N LYS A 144 14.46 0.55 -21.31
CA LYS A 144 15.49 -0.36 -20.76
C LYS A 144 16.83 0.34 -20.49
N TYR A 145 17.25 1.20 -21.41
CA TYR A 145 18.50 1.96 -21.26
C TYR A 145 18.36 3.09 -20.25
N ILE A 146 17.23 3.79 -20.27
CA ILE A 146 16.92 4.87 -19.33
C ILE A 146 16.88 4.33 -17.89
N ARG A 147 16.18 3.22 -17.67
CA ARG A 147 16.07 2.55 -16.35
C ARG A 147 17.46 2.11 -15.85
N LYS A 148 18.27 1.50 -16.71
CA LYS A 148 19.63 1.11 -16.34
C LYS A 148 20.51 2.30 -15.99
N ALA A 149 20.38 3.42 -16.71
CA ALA A 149 21.11 4.65 -16.43
C ALA A 149 20.62 5.34 -15.15
N ALA A 150 19.35 5.20 -14.81
CA ALA A 150 18.75 5.79 -13.61
C ALA A 150 19.35 5.27 -12.29
N GLY A 151 20.12 4.17 -12.33
CA GLY A 151 20.76 3.63 -11.15
C GLY A 151 19.81 3.00 -10.14
N LEU A 152 18.65 2.53 -10.60
CA LEU A 152 17.76 1.69 -9.82
C LEU A 152 18.29 0.25 -9.84
N GLY A 153 18.25 -0.43 -8.69
CA GLY A 153 18.70 -1.80 -8.57
C GLY A 153 17.80 -2.79 -9.32
N ARG A 154 18.21 -4.05 -9.33
CA ARG A 154 17.49 -5.15 -9.96
C ARG A 154 16.73 -5.94 -8.93
N SER A 155 15.48 -6.29 -9.24
CA SER A 155 14.69 -7.24 -8.44
C SER A 155 15.34 -8.62 -8.47
N PRO A 156 15.24 -9.42 -7.39
CA PRO A 156 15.61 -10.82 -7.40
C PRO A 156 14.85 -11.60 -8.47
N THR A 157 15.49 -12.61 -9.05
CA THR A 157 14.92 -13.51 -10.06
C THR A 157 14.66 -14.91 -9.53
N GLU A 158 15.13 -15.21 -8.33
CA GLU A 158 14.91 -16.45 -7.61
C GLU A 158 13.98 -16.23 -6.41
N ASN A 159 13.43 -17.32 -5.88
CA ASN A 159 12.56 -17.24 -4.71
C ASN A 159 13.29 -16.67 -3.50
N ASP A 160 12.63 -15.78 -2.79
CA ASP A 160 13.11 -15.18 -1.55
C ASP A 160 13.16 -16.26 -0.45
N PRO A 161 14.34 -16.56 0.13
CA PRO A 161 14.46 -17.54 1.21
C PRO A 161 14.02 -17.00 2.58
N ASP A 162 13.84 -15.68 2.71
CA ASP A 162 13.49 -15.02 3.96
C ASP A 162 12.00 -15.13 4.26
N THR A 163 11.64 -14.96 5.52
CA THR A 163 10.26 -14.94 5.99
C THR A 163 9.90 -13.59 6.57
N TYR A 164 8.62 -13.25 6.48
CA TYR A 164 8.07 -11.96 6.87
C TYR A 164 6.76 -12.15 7.62
N ASP A 165 6.36 -11.16 8.42
CA ASP A 165 5.04 -11.13 9.04
C ASP A 165 4.45 -9.72 9.16
N ASN A 166 3.18 -9.67 9.53
CA ASN A 166 2.44 -8.44 9.76
C ASN A 166 1.73 -8.51 11.10
N PHE A 167 1.86 -7.47 11.93
CA PHE A 167 1.21 -7.38 13.22
C PHE A 167 0.19 -6.25 13.26
N ASN A 168 -0.99 -6.53 13.78
CA ASN A 168 -1.95 -5.51 14.15
C ASN A 168 -1.68 -5.10 15.60
N ARG A 169 -1.53 -3.80 15.85
CA ARG A 169 -1.26 -3.24 17.17
C ARG A 169 -2.20 -2.11 17.50
N HIS A 170 -2.47 -1.94 18.79
CA HIS A 170 -3.20 -0.81 19.33
C HIS A 170 -2.38 -0.15 20.42
N CYS A 171 -2.39 1.19 20.48
CA CYS A 171 -1.80 1.96 21.55
C CYS A 171 -2.63 3.22 21.84
N ASP A 172 -2.40 3.80 23.00
CA ASP A 172 -3.01 5.07 23.36
C ASP A 172 -2.22 6.21 22.74
N VAL A 173 -0.87 6.13 22.77
CA VAL A 173 0.02 7.12 22.16
C VAL A 173 1.09 6.42 21.32
N LEU A 174 1.19 6.78 20.05
CA LEU A 174 2.28 6.41 19.16
C LEU A 174 3.24 7.60 19.02
N VAL A 175 4.50 7.41 19.37
CA VAL A 175 5.56 8.41 19.19
C VAL A 175 6.42 8.02 17.99
N VAL A 176 6.55 8.92 17.02
CA VAL A 176 7.31 8.73 15.78
C VAL A 176 8.59 9.55 15.84
N GLY A 177 9.73 8.88 15.95
CA GLY A 177 11.05 9.47 16.17
C GLY A 177 11.46 9.45 17.63
N ALA A 178 12.66 8.96 17.93
CA ALA A 178 13.23 8.84 19.28
C ALA A 178 14.42 9.78 19.49
N GLY A 179 14.37 10.97 18.90
CA GLY A 179 15.24 12.09 19.24
C GLY A 179 14.86 12.72 20.58
N PRO A 180 15.48 13.84 20.99
CA PRO A 180 15.25 14.47 22.29
C PRO A 180 13.76 14.76 22.55
N ALA A 181 13.06 15.39 21.63
CA ALA A 181 11.63 15.68 21.78
C ALA A 181 10.77 14.40 21.86
N GLY A 182 11.06 13.40 21.02
CA GLY A 182 10.30 12.14 21.01
C GLY A 182 10.50 11.31 22.28
N LEU A 183 11.73 11.24 22.80
CA LEU A 183 12.02 10.57 24.06
C LEU A 183 11.33 11.25 25.24
N ALA A 184 11.34 12.60 25.28
CA ALA A 184 10.63 13.36 26.32
C ALA A 184 9.11 13.14 26.23
N ALA A 185 8.54 13.12 25.01
CA ALA A 185 7.13 12.86 24.79
C ALA A 185 6.71 11.43 25.19
N ALA A 186 7.52 10.43 24.80
CA ALA A 186 7.27 9.03 25.17
C ALA A 186 7.32 8.84 26.69
N LEU A 187 8.30 9.46 27.35
CA LEU A 187 8.44 9.40 28.80
C LEU A 187 7.23 10.02 29.51
N ALA A 188 6.79 11.21 29.09
CA ALA A 188 5.61 11.87 29.66
C ALA A 188 4.34 11.02 29.47
N ALA A 189 4.10 10.52 28.26
CA ALA A 189 2.95 9.68 27.98
C ALA A 189 2.99 8.34 28.75
N ALA A 190 4.15 7.70 28.84
CA ALA A 190 4.29 6.44 29.55
C ALA A 190 4.09 6.58 31.06
N ARG A 191 4.61 7.65 31.67
CA ARG A 191 4.42 7.95 33.10
C ARG A 191 2.95 8.21 33.47
N SER A 192 2.09 8.62 32.52
CA SER A 192 0.65 8.75 32.77
C SER A 192 -0.09 7.42 32.81
N GLY A 193 0.58 6.29 32.50
CA GLY A 193 -0.01 4.95 32.42
C GLY A 193 -0.59 4.63 31.04
N ALA A 194 -0.38 5.46 30.03
CA ALA A 194 -0.79 5.19 28.65
C ALA A 194 0.03 4.05 28.04
N ARG A 195 -0.60 3.23 27.20
CA ARG A 195 0.12 2.26 26.34
C ARG A 195 0.83 3.03 25.23
N VAL A 196 2.17 2.99 25.26
CA VAL A 196 3.01 3.77 24.35
C VAL A 196 3.78 2.86 23.40
N ILE A 197 3.78 3.20 22.13
CA ILE A 197 4.72 2.66 21.14
C ILE A 197 5.63 3.82 20.72
N ILE A 198 6.95 3.62 20.78
CA ILE A 198 7.92 4.56 20.19
C ILE A 198 8.72 3.85 19.11
N ALA A 199 8.80 4.45 17.93
CA ALA A 199 9.49 3.90 16.76
C ALA A 199 10.52 4.88 16.21
N ASP A 200 11.71 4.37 15.87
CA ASP A 200 12.78 5.14 15.23
C ASP A 200 13.45 4.31 14.13
N GLU A 201 13.80 4.96 13.01
CA GLU A 201 14.47 4.31 11.88
C GLU A 201 15.92 3.88 12.18
N GLN A 202 16.57 4.50 13.16
CA GLN A 202 17.91 4.16 13.57
C GLN A 202 17.91 2.96 14.52
N GLU A 203 19.05 2.30 14.61
CA GLU A 203 19.22 1.17 15.54
C GLU A 203 19.35 1.61 17.00
N GLU A 204 19.79 2.86 17.22
CA GLU A 204 20.03 3.44 18.53
C GLU A 204 19.15 4.68 18.71
N PHE A 205 18.41 4.74 19.81
CA PHE A 205 17.59 5.90 20.15
C PHE A 205 18.46 7.05 20.65
N GLY A 206 18.02 8.27 20.44
CA GLY A 206 18.72 9.49 20.84
C GLY A 206 18.77 10.55 19.75
N GLY A 207 18.58 10.16 18.48
CA GLY A 207 18.60 11.10 17.34
C GLY A 207 19.87 11.95 17.32
N SER A 208 19.74 13.28 17.24
CA SER A 208 20.87 14.22 17.20
C SER A 208 21.75 14.24 18.48
N LEU A 209 21.29 13.64 19.58
CA LEU A 209 22.10 13.55 20.80
C LEU A 209 23.24 12.52 20.69
N LEU A 210 23.15 11.58 19.75
CA LEU A 210 24.17 10.53 19.58
C LEU A 210 25.49 11.05 19.04
N ASP A 211 25.47 12.19 18.36
CA ASP A 211 26.65 12.83 17.78
C ASP A 211 26.86 14.28 18.27
N SER A 212 26.06 14.75 19.24
CA SER A 212 26.10 16.11 19.70
C SER A 212 27.24 16.37 20.69
N ARG A 213 27.57 17.67 20.87
CA ARG A 213 28.45 18.17 21.95
C ARG A 213 27.61 18.62 23.15
N GLU A 214 26.32 18.40 23.14
CA GLU A 214 25.41 18.93 24.13
C GLU A 214 25.54 18.20 25.45
N SER A 215 25.34 18.93 26.53
CA SER A 215 25.26 18.41 27.90
C SER A 215 23.90 18.74 28.54
N LEU A 216 23.43 17.83 29.36
CA LEU A 216 22.25 17.97 30.18
C LEU A 216 22.63 17.85 31.65
N ASP A 217 22.30 18.86 32.44
CA ASP A 217 22.75 18.96 33.87
C ASP A 217 24.27 18.80 34.03
N GLY A 218 25.07 19.29 33.06
CA GLY A 218 26.53 19.21 33.03
C GLY A 218 27.12 17.85 32.65
N LYS A 219 26.28 16.85 32.29
CA LYS A 219 26.68 15.52 31.80
C LYS A 219 26.46 15.36 30.31
N PRO A 220 27.20 14.46 29.65
CA PRO A 220 26.90 14.14 28.23
C PRO A 220 25.43 13.78 28.03
N ALA A 221 24.79 14.38 27.00
CA ALA A 221 23.36 14.19 26.78
C ALA A 221 22.98 12.72 26.53
N THR A 222 23.93 11.90 26.10
CA THR A 222 23.74 10.44 25.89
C THR A 222 23.48 9.67 27.18
N GLU A 223 23.92 10.20 28.36
CA GLU A 223 23.59 9.61 29.66
C GLU A 223 22.09 9.74 29.97
N TRP A 224 21.51 10.90 29.67
CA TRP A 224 20.07 11.09 29.80
C TRP A 224 19.29 10.15 28.83
N VAL A 225 19.74 10.00 27.60
CA VAL A 225 19.15 9.06 26.66
C VAL A 225 19.11 7.64 27.22
N ALA A 226 20.24 7.18 27.78
CA ALA A 226 20.34 5.86 28.40
C ALA A 226 19.38 5.70 29.59
N SER A 227 19.25 6.74 30.45
CA SER A 227 18.32 6.71 31.58
C SER A 227 16.86 6.65 31.17
N VAL A 228 16.47 7.43 30.17
CA VAL A 228 15.08 7.41 29.62
C VAL A 228 14.74 6.07 29.00
N ILE A 229 15.66 5.48 28.23
CA ILE A 229 15.46 4.15 27.62
C ILE A 229 15.30 3.09 28.71
N ALA A 230 16.12 3.16 29.79
CA ALA A 230 16.01 2.22 30.89
C ALA A 230 14.67 2.33 31.63
N GLU A 231 14.18 3.56 31.83
CA GLU A 231 12.88 3.80 32.47
C GLU A 231 11.74 3.29 31.56
N LEU A 232 11.74 3.63 30.26
CA LEU A 232 10.72 3.17 29.31
C LEU A 232 10.68 1.64 29.20
N LYS A 233 11.84 0.96 29.25
CA LYS A 233 11.91 -0.51 29.24
C LYS A 233 11.33 -1.15 30.51
N ALA A 234 11.37 -0.45 31.63
CA ALA A 234 10.85 -0.95 32.90
C ALA A 234 9.30 -0.84 32.99
N LEU A 235 8.69 -0.05 32.14
CA LEU A 235 7.22 0.13 32.09
C LEU A 235 6.55 -0.98 31.24
N PRO A 236 5.53 -1.68 31.78
CA PRO A 236 4.96 -2.87 31.13
C PRO A 236 4.24 -2.58 29.80
N ASP A 237 3.63 -1.41 29.68
CA ASP A 237 2.80 -1.04 28.53
C ASP A 237 3.55 -0.16 27.49
N VAL A 238 4.88 -0.26 27.48
CA VAL A 238 5.73 0.50 26.53
C VAL A 238 6.43 -0.45 25.57
N VAL A 239 6.30 -0.17 24.29
CA VAL A 239 6.96 -0.91 23.19
C VAL A 239 7.96 0.01 22.51
N LEU A 240 9.24 -0.42 22.52
CA LEU A 240 10.34 0.29 21.87
C LEU A 240 10.69 -0.44 20.56
N LEU A 241 10.59 0.25 19.43
CA LEU A 241 10.89 -0.27 18.10
C LEU A 241 12.07 0.47 17.46
N PRO A 242 13.33 0.04 17.72
CA PRO A 242 14.49 0.53 16.97
C PRO A 242 14.52 -0.10 15.57
N ARG A 243 15.27 0.49 14.64
CA ARG A 243 15.32 0.07 13.21
C ARG A 243 13.93 -0.04 12.56
N ALA A 244 13.00 0.79 13.02
CA ALA A 244 11.60 0.75 12.65
C ALA A 244 11.15 2.10 12.05
N THR A 245 10.97 2.14 10.75
CA THR A 245 10.58 3.35 10.04
C THR A 245 9.06 3.42 9.93
N VAL A 246 8.46 4.49 10.42
CA VAL A 246 7.04 4.79 10.14
C VAL A 246 6.93 5.27 8.70
N ASN A 247 6.32 4.46 7.84
CA ASN A 247 6.31 4.69 6.40
C ASN A 247 5.04 5.36 5.88
N GLY A 248 3.92 5.13 6.53
CA GLY A 248 2.63 5.66 6.13
C GLY A 248 1.81 6.13 7.32
N TYR A 249 1.08 7.24 7.11
CA TYR A 249 0.10 7.75 8.05
C TYR A 249 -1.22 7.91 7.30
N HIS A 250 -2.22 7.14 7.70
CA HIS A 250 -3.51 6.99 7.03
C HIS A 250 -4.65 7.46 7.93
N ASP A 251 -5.88 7.44 7.41
CA ASP A 251 -7.07 7.86 8.13
C ASP A 251 -7.26 7.13 9.47
N HIS A 252 -7.95 7.80 10.40
CA HIS A 252 -8.28 7.27 11.74
C HIS A 252 -7.05 6.89 12.58
N ASN A 253 -5.96 7.65 12.45
CA ASN A 253 -4.68 7.36 13.14
C ASN A 253 -4.18 5.92 12.92
N PHE A 254 -4.35 5.43 11.69
CA PHE A 254 -3.77 4.18 11.25
C PHE A 254 -2.39 4.44 10.64
N LEU A 255 -1.34 3.84 11.21
CA LEU A 255 0.03 4.00 10.72
C LEU A 255 0.65 2.64 10.40
N THR A 256 1.53 2.64 9.40
CA THR A 256 2.33 1.48 9.04
C THR A 256 3.78 1.70 9.45
N ILE A 257 4.38 0.73 10.16
CA ILE A 257 5.76 0.77 10.64
C ILE A 257 6.51 -0.42 10.05
N HIS A 258 7.58 -0.16 9.33
CA HIS A 258 8.48 -1.17 8.77
C HIS A 258 9.65 -1.41 9.72
N GLU A 259 9.65 -2.53 10.43
CA GLU A 259 10.71 -2.96 11.34
C GLU A 259 11.67 -3.92 10.64
N ARG A 260 12.98 -3.66 10.73
CA ARG A 260 14.06 -4.49 10.20
C ARG A 260 14.66 -5.31 11.34
N LEU A 261 14.19 -6.55 11.50
CA LEU A 261 14.54 -7.40 12.66
C LEU A 261 15.92 -8.03 12.54
N THR A 262 16.29 -8.52 11.36
CA THR A 262 17.52 -9.29 11.17
C THR A 262 18.44 -8.77 10.05
N ASP A 263 18.07 -7.70 9.34
CA ASP A 263 18.87 -7.10 8.26
C ASP A 263 20.32 -6.74 8.66
N HIS A 264 20.57 -6.53 9.94
CA HIS A 264 21.88 -6.19 10.51
C HIS A 264 22.69 -7.41 10.98
N LEU A 265 22.13 -8.60 10.87
CA LEU A 265 22.75 -9.84 11.38
C LEU A 265 23.37 -10.69 10.28
N GLY A 266 22.86 -10.59 9.02
CA GLY A 266 23.28 -11.44 7.93
C GLY A 266 23.13 -12.93 8.32
N ASP A 267 24.17 -13.75 8.06
CA ASP A 267 24.17 -15.18 8.37
C ASP A 267 24.06 -15.50 9.88
N ARG A 268 24.19 -14.53 10.76
CA ARG A 268 23.99 -14.67 12.21
C ARG A 268 22.53 -14.55 12.63
N ALA A 269 21.61 -14.35 11.69
CA ALA A 269 20.19 -14.27 12.00
C ALA A 269 19.70 -15.57 12.64
N PRO A 270 18.97 -15.53 13.77
CA PRO A 270 18.43 -16.73 14.40
C PRO A 270 17.43 -17.44 13.50
N ILE A 271 17.49 -18.76 13.48
CA ILE A 271 16.53 -19.58 12.70
C ILE A 271 15.10 -19.34 13.22
N GLY A 272 14.15 -19.14 12.32
CA GLY A 272 12.74 -18.93 12.65
C GLY A 272 12.37 -17.49 13.02
N VAL A 273 13.33 -16.58 13.04
CA VAL A 273 13.04 -15.13 13.19
C VAL A 273 12.80 -14.54 11.80
N VAL A 274 11.66 -13.85 11.65
CA VAL A 274 11.35 -13.16 10.40
C VAL A 274 12.36 -12.04 10.14
N ARG A 275 12.66 -11.79 8.88
CA ARG A 275 13.64 -10.78 8.49
C ARG A 275 13.14 -9.36 8.74
N GLN A 276 11.93 -9.08 8.30
CA GLN A 276 11.29 -7.77 8.42
C GLN A 276 9.81 -7.96 8.76
N ARG A 277 9.22 -6.90 9.34
CA ARG A 277 7.84 -6.90 9.79
C ARG A 277 7.17 -5.58 9.50
N ILE A 278 5.89 -5.63 9.11
CA ILE A 278 5.02 -4.46 9.08
C ILE A 278 4.10 -4.48 10.30
N HIS A 279 4.21 -3.45 11.14
CA HIS A 279 3.21 -3.19 12.15
C HIS A 279 2.11 -2.29 11.59
N ARG A 280 0.87 -2.72 11.71
CA ARG A 280 -0.35 -1.98 11.40
C ARG A 280 -0.88 -1.43 12.71
N VAL A 281 -0.56 -0.17 13.00
CA VAL A 281 -0.82 0.43 14.31
C VAL A 281 -2.04 1.34 14.23
N ARG A 282 -3.01 1.12 15.12
CA ARG A 282 -4.12 2.05 15.38
C ARG A 282 -3.84 2.75 16.70
N ALA A 283 -3.59 4.04 16.66
CA ALA A 283 -3.27 4.85 17.82
C ALA A 283 -4.44 5.80 18.15
N LYS A 284 -4.77 5.97 19.44
CA LYS A 284 -5.72 7.02 19.83
C LYS A 284 -5.16 8.41 19.54
N ARG A 285 -3.84 8.59 19.78
CA ARG A 285 -3.11 9.84 19.52
C ARG A 285 -1.74 9.54 18.92
N VAL A 286 -1.27 10.45 18.08
CA VAL A 286 0.05 10.34 17.43
C VAL A 286 0.88 11.55 17.78
N VAL A 287 2.11 11.32 18.23
CA VAL A 287 3.13 12.37 18.41
C VAL A 287 4.17 12.22 17.29
N LEU A 288 4.26 13.23 16.42
CA LEU A 288 5.28 13.31 15.38
C LEU A 288 6.49 14.11 15.91
N ALA A 289 7.59 13.41 16.12
CA ALA A 289 8.89 13.94 16.55
C ALA A 289 9.97 13.67 15.49
N THR A 290 9.61 13.80 14.21
CA THR A 290 10.40 13.37 13.04
C THR A 290 11.60 14.28 12.74
N GLY A 291 11.78 15.36 13.48
CA GLY A 291 12.95 16.24 13.38
C GLY A 291 12.98 17.06 12.08
N ALA A 292 14.20 17.40 11.65
CA ALA A 292 14.47 18.17 10.45
C ALA A 292 15.70 17.65 9.73
N CYS A 293 15.72 17.72 8.39
CA CYS A 293 16.88 17.45 7.54
C CYS A 293 17.67 18.73 7.31
N GLU A 294 19.00 18.65 7.36
CA GLU A 294 19.86 19.77 6.95
C GLU A 294 19.76 20.00 5.45
N ARG A 295 19.72 21.24 5.04
CA ARG A 295 19.62 21.69 3.67
C ARG A 295 20.98 22.12 3.14
N PRO A 296 21.46 21.71 1.96
CA PRO A 296 22.70 22.25 1.38
C PRO A 296 22.48 23.65 0.80
N LEU A 297 23.55 24.44 0.69
CA LEU A 297 23.60 25.56 -0.23
C LEU A 297 23.83 25.06 -1.66
N VAL A 298 23.13 25.63 -2.64
CA VAL A 298 23.22 25.23 -4.06
C VAL A 298 24.25 26.10 -4.79
N TYR A 299 25.41 25.53 -5.08
CA TYR A 299 26.52 26.21 -5.76
C TYR A 299 27.12 25.37 -6.88
N GLY A 300 28.07 25.95 -7.66
CA GLY A 300 28.66 25.26 -8.81
C GLY A 300 29.42 23.99 -8.43
N ASN A 301 29.14 22.89 -9.14
CA ASN A 301 29.76 21.56 -8.94
C ASN A 301 29.59 20.98 -7.50
N ASN A 302 28.54 21.33 -6.80
CA ASN A 302 28.21 20.83 -5.46
C ASN A 302 27.94 19.31 -5.39
N ASP A 303 28.06 18.61 -6.50
CA ASP A 303 27.89 17.18 -6.65
C ASP A 303 29.19 16.37 -6.66
N VAL A 304 30.34 17.01 -6.79
CA VAL A 304 31.63 16.31 -6.81
C VAL A 304 31.85 15.59 -5.47
N PRO A 305 32.28 14.30 -5.46
CA PRO A 305 32.59 13.58 -4.22
C PRO A 305 33.51 14.37 -3.29
N GLY A 306 33.20 14.44 -2.02
CA GLY A 306 33.84 15.34 -1.06
C GLY A 306 33.07 16.65 -0.83
N ASN A 307 31.92 16.88 -1.49
CA ASN A 307 30.89 17.79 -1.02
C ASN A 307 29.92 17.00 -0.12
N MET A 308 29.65 17.49 1.08
CA MET A 308 28.81 16.82 2.07
C MET A 308 28.00 17.83 2.87
N LEU A 309 26.91 17.39 3.51
CA LEU A 309 26.21 18.18 4.52
C LEU A 309 27.13 18.38 5.75
N ALA A 310 27.05 19.55 6.35
CA ALA A 310 27.86 19.88 7.53
C ALA A 310 27.54 18.95 8.72
N GLY A 311 26.26 18.73 8.99
CA GLY A 311 25.81 17.79 10.01
C GLY A 311 26.26 16.36 9.77
N ALA A 312 26.26 15.91 8.51
CA ALA A 312 26.75 14.58 8.16
C ALA A 312 28.24 14.41 8.47
N VAL A 313 29.08 15.42 8.19
CA VAL A 313 30.51 15.38 8.52
C VAL A 313 30.69 15.25 10.03
N SER A 314 29.98 16.03 10.85
CA SER A 314 29.99 15.88 12.33
C SER A 314 29.58 14.48 12.77
N THR A 315 28.52 13.91 12.16
CA THR A 315 28.03 12.55 12.47
C THR A 315 29.10 11.51 12.17
N TYR A 316 29.79 11.58 11.02
CA TYR A 316 30.86 10.64 10.69
C TYR A 316 32.05 10.77 11.66
N VAL A 317 32.45 11.97 12.03
CA VAL A 317 33.53 12.17 13.01
C VAL A 317 33.16 11.66 14.39
N ARG A 318 32.02 12.05 14.91
CA ARG A 318 31.65 11.82 16.32
C ARG A 318 31.04 10.45 16.57
N ARG A 319 30.12 10.01 15.69
CA ARG A 319 29.42 8.74 15.88
C ARG A 319 30.23 7.56 15.37
N TYR A 320 30.93 7.73 14.23
CA TYR A 320 31.63 6.62 13.58
C TYR A 320 33.15 6.70 13.68
N GLY A 321 33.72 7.83 14.13
CA GLY A 321 35.18 8.01 14.16
C GLY A 321 35.80 7.99 12.77
N VAL A 322 35.16 8.60 11.79
CA VAL A 322 35.59 8.65 10.38
C VAL A 322 35.75 10.09 9.94
N ALA A 323 36.91 10.42 9.39
CA ALA A 323 37.20 11.72 8.77
C ALA A 323 37.11 11.58 7.25
N PRO A 324 36.02 12.02 6.57
CA PRO A 324 35.88 11.88 5.13
C PRO A 324 36.81 12.75 4.30
N GLY A 325 37.79 13.41 4.92
CA GLY A 325 38.86 14.20 4.31
C GLY A 325 39.91 14.63 5.33
N LYS A 326 40.80 15.57 4.93
CA LYS A 326 41.83 16.13 5.80
C LYS A 326 41.78 17.65 5.89
N LYS A 327 41.31 18.33 4.85
CA LYS A 327 41.27 19.80 4.70
C LYS A 327 39.84 20.23 4.43
N LEU A 328 39.17 20.77 5.45
CA LEU A 328 37.77 21.20 5.42
C LEU A 328 37.62 22.66 5.04
N VAL A 329 36.73 22.92 4.08
CA VAL A 329 36.10 24.24 3.88
C VAL A 329 34.63 24.11 4.26
N LEU A 330 34.13 25.01 5.13
CA LEU A 330 32.70 25.08 5.48
C LEU A 330 32.03 26.23 4.75
N SER A 331 30.85 26.01 4.16
CA SER A 331 29.99 27.07 3.58
C SER A 331 28.65 27.09 4.28
N THR A 332 28.27 28.23 4.85
CA THR A 332 27.07 28.30 5.73
C THR A 332 26.39 29.66 5.74
N ASN A 333 25.12 29.66 6.15
CA ASN A 333 24.28 30.82 6.43
C ASN A 333 23.68 30.81 7.86
N ASN A 334 24.18 29.94 8.74
CA ASN A 334 23.64 29.73 10.07
C ASN A 334 24.75 29.36 11.09
N ASP A 335 24.44 29.49 12.40
CA ASP A 335 25.39 29.23 13.47
C ASP A 335 25.63 27.75 13.71
N HIS A 336 24.60 26.91 13.58
CA HIS A 336 24.67 25.50 13.93
C HIS A 336 25.75 24.76 13.13
N ALA A 337 26.01 25.18 11.91
CA ALA A 337 27.02 24.56 11.03
C ALA A 337 28.45 24.70 11.56
N TYR A 338 28.75 25.72 12.41
CA TYR A 338 30.07 25.88 13.00
C TYR A 338 30.47 24.69 13.88
N ARG A 339 29.51 23.91 14.36
CA ARG A 339 29.75 22.66 15.08
C ARG A 339 30.71 21.75 14.31
N VAL A 340 30.55 21.62 12.98
CA VAL A 340 31.42 20.75 12.18
C VAL A 340 32.86 21.24 12.17
N ALA A 341 33.09 22.54 12.07
CA ALA A 341 34.45 23.11 12.10
C ALA A 341 35.14 22.85 13.46
N LEU A 342 34.37 22.95 14.55
CA LEU A 342 34.85 22.67 15.90
C LEU A 342 35.13 21.17 16.09
N ASP A 343 34.23 20.29 15.66
CA ASP A 343 34.41 18.83 15.73
C ASP A 343 35.61 18.37 14.89
N TRP A 344 35.83 19.00 13.75
CA TRP A 344 36.95 18.72 12.85
C TRP A 344 38.30 19.11 13.51
N LEU A 345 38.33 20.30 14.11
CA LEU A 345 39.51 20.78 14.80
C LEU A 345 39.83 19.93 16.03
N ASP A 346 38.81 19.53 16.82
CA ASP A 346 38.97 18.66 18.00
C ASP A 346 39.47 17.26 17.61
N ALA A 347 39.17 16.80 16.37
CA ALA A 347 39.71 15.56 15.80
C ALA A 347 41.16 15.70 15.29
N GLY A 348 41.80 16.87 15.46
CA GLY A 348 43.18 17.15 15.04
C GLY A 348 43.34 17.38 13.55
N LEU A 349 42.25 17.75 12.85
CA LEU A 349 42.20 17.95 11.39
C LEU A 349 42.16 19.44 11.03
N GLN A 350 42.53 19.78 9.78
CA GLN A 350 42.68 21.15 9.36
C GLN A 350 41.35 21.76 8.88
N VAL A 351 40.89 22.85 9.51
CA VAL A 351 39.86 23.74 8.95
C VAL A 351 40.57 24.82 8.13
N VAL A 352 40.36 24.82 6.80
CA VAL A 352 40.99 25.78 5.88
C VAL A 352 40.35 27.16 5.99
N ALA A 353 39.02 27.20 5.91
CA ALA A 353 38.21 28.40 6.12
C ALA A 353 36.72 28.04 6.35
N VAL A 354 36.02 28.98 6.96
CA VAL A 354 34.57 29.05 6.98
C VAL A 354 34.12 30.22 6.11
N ALA A 355 33.30 29.98 5.12
CA ALA A 355 32.63 30.98 4.30
C ALA A 355 31.21 31.17 4.86
N ASP A 356 30.96 32.28 5.54
CA ASP A 356 29.65 32.62 6.09
C ASP A 356 29.02 33.75 5.28
N VAL A 357 27.82 33.51 4.77
CA VAL A 357 27.12 34.49 3.94
C VAL A 357 26.66 35.73 4.72
N ARG A 358 26.62 35.65 6.04
CA ARG A 358 26.30 36.79 6.91
C ARG A 358 27.51 37.70 7.10
N HIS A 359 27.27 39.00 7.21
CA HIS A 359 28.38 39.97 7.30
C HIS A 359 29.01 40.05 8.68
N ASN A 360 28.24 39.78 9.74
CA ASN A 360 28.74 39.92 11.12
C ASN A 360 28.08 38.87 12.04
N PRO A 361 28.28 37.58 11.81
CA PRO A 361 27.70 36.53 12.67
C PRO A 361 28.33 36.58 14.06
N ARG A 362 27.48 36.47 15.12
CA ARG A 362 27.86 36.58 16.53
C ARG A 362 27.29 35.48 17.43
N GLY A 363 26.83 34.38 16.87
CA GLY A 363 26.34 33.25 17.68
C GLY A 363 27.45 32.63 18.55
N ALA A 364 27.08 31.94 19.60
CA ALA A 364 28.03 31.36 20.54
C ALA A 364 29.06 30.41 19.88
N LEU A 365 28.63 29.59 18.92
CA LEU A 365 29.52 28.69 18.17
C LEU A 365 30.45 29.44 17.22
N VAL A 366 30.03 30.59 16.71
CA VAL A 366 30.87 31.47 15.87
C VAL A 366 31.98 32.07 16.69
N GLU A 367 31.68 32.57 17.89
CA GLU A 367 32.66 33.16 18.78
C GLU A 367 33.66 32.09 19.30
N GLU A 368 33.19 30.87 19.59
CA GLU A 368 34.06 29.73 19.93
C GLU A 368 35.02 29.42 18.76
N ALA A 369 34.52 29.39 17.51
CA ALA A 369 35.36 29.16 16.36
C ALA A 369 36.42 30.25 16.17
N ARG A 370 36.04 31.53 16.36
CA ARG A 370 37.00 32.67 16.35
C ARG A 370 38.09 32.55 17.42
N ALA A 371 37.65 32.21 18.64
CA ALA A 371 38.58 32.02 19.75
C ALA A 371 39.60 30.90 19.51
N LYS A 372 39.24 29.87 18.75
CA LYS A 372 40.11 28.77 18.30
C LYS A 372 40.92 29.10 17.05
N GLY A 373 40.88 30.34 16.55
CA GLY A 373 41.69 30.81 15.43
C GLY A 373 41.23 30.31 14.03
N ILE A 374 39.99 29.86 13.90
CA ILE A 374 39.45 29.43 12.60
C ILE A 374 39.30 30.66 11.70
N ARG A 375 39.79 30.59 10.46
CA ARG A 375 39.64 31.65 9.44
C ARG A 375 38.18 31.73 8.99
N ILE A 376 37.49 32.83 9.28
CA ILE A 376 36.10 33.07 8.92
C ILE A 376 36.05 34.20 7.86
N LEU A 377 35.50 33.91 6.69
CA LEU A 377 35.26 34.83 5.58
C LEU A 377 33.76 35.19 5.60
N THR A 378 33.44 36.33 6.14
CA THR A 378 32.09 36.86 6.30
C THR A 378 31.57 37.50 5.00
N GLY A 379 30.23 37.54 4.79
CA GLY A 379 29.64 38.06 3.56
C GLY A 379 30.05 37.26 2.32
N SER A 380 30.46 36.02 2.49
CA SER A 380 31.09 35.19 1.44
C SER A 380 30.49 33.80 1.39
N ALA A 381 30.53 33.18 0.24
CA ALA A 381 30.08 31.81 0.01
C ALA A 381 31.06 31.02 -0.87
N VAL A 382 31.02 29.69 -0.78
CA VAL A 382 31.60 28.84 -1.81
C VAL A 382 30.73 28.98 -3.06
N ILE A 383 31.27 29.53 -4.12
CA ILE A 383 30.54 29.73 -5.40
C ILE A 383 30.74 28.57 -6.36
N GLU A 384 31.85 27.82 -6.22
CA GLU A 384 32.20 26.69 -7.08
C GLU A 384 33.17 25.73 -6.37
N ALA A 385 32.98 24.41 -6.55
CA ALA A 385 33.95 23.38 -6.19
C ALA A 385 34.69 22.88 -7.44
N ARG A 386 36.00 22.58 -7.29
CA ARG A 386 36.85 22.01 -8.33
C ARG A 386 37.23 20.57 -7.97
N GLY A 387 37.16 19.70 -8.95
CA GLY A 387 37.50 18.29 -8.82
C GLY A 387 36.81 17.45 -9.87
N THR A 388 37.21 16.19 -9.96
CA THR A 388 36.56 15.19 -10.83
C THR A 388 36.10 13.97 -10.06
N LYS A 389 37.04 13.19 -9.52
CA LYS A 389 36.76 12.02 -8.69
C LYS A 389 36.57 12.38 -7.19
N ARG A 390 37.14 13.53 -6.81
CA ARG A 390 37.07 14.12 -5.48
C ARG A 390 37.31 15.64 -5.60
N VAL A 391 36.79 16.40 -4.64
CA VAL A 391 37.08 17.81 -4.45
C VAL A 391 38.59 18.02 -4.24
N THR A 392 39.18 19.03 -4.91
CA THR A 392 40.58 19.42 -4.78
C THR A 392 40.73 20.88 -4.37
N ALA A 393 39.71 21.69 -4.58
CA ALA A 393 39.67 23.09 -4.13
C ALA A 393 38.23 23.62 -4.13
N ALA A 394 37.99 24.66 -3.35
CA ALA A 394 36.77 25.44 -3.33
C ALA A 394 37.05 26.90 -3.63
N ARG A 395 36.22 27.54 -4.45
CA ARG A 395 36.31 28.98 -4.73
C ARG A 395 35.36 29.75 -3.84
N ILE A 396 35.87 30.60 -2.99
CA ILE A 396 35.12 31.46 -2.09
C ILE A 396 35.13 32.87 -2.61
N ALA A 397 33.96 33.50 -2.71
CA ALA A 397 33.83 34.90 -3.14
C ALA A 397 32.85 35.65 -2.23
N ALA A 398 33.06 36.95 -2.10
CA ALA A 398 32.07 37.82 -1.48
C ALA A 398 30.83 37.91 -2.36
N ILE A 399 29.68 37.94 -1.71
CA ILE A 399 28.36 37.97 -2.37
C ILE A 399 27.47 39.05 -1.78
N ASP A 400 26.61 39.64 -2.60
CA ASP A 400 25.42 40.37 -2.17
C ASP A 400 24.21 39.48 -2.27
N VAL A 401 23.69 39.04 -1.15
CA VAL A 401 22.53 38.12 -1.06
C VAL A 401 21.26 38.78 -1.59
N LYS A 402 21.04 40.08 -1.29
CA LYS A 402 19.85 40.82 -1.73
C LYS A 402 19.87 41.07 -3.25
N ALA A 403 21.01 41.46 -3.81
CA ALA A 403 21.15 41.68 -5.26
C ALA A 403 21.39 40.35 -6.01
N HIS A 404 21.55 39.26 -5.35
CA HIS A 404 21.87 37.92 -5.90
C HIS A 404 23.10 37.99 -6.86
N LYS A 405 24.18 38.57 -6.37
CA LYS A 405 25.38 38.81 -7.19
C LYS A 405 26.70 38.48 -6.45
N VAL A 406 27.66 38.01 -7.21
CA VAL A 406 29.06 37.92 -6.76
C VAL A 406 29.68 39.31 -6.83
N THR A 407 30.35 39.74 -5.73
CA THR A 407 30.91 41.09 -5.60
C THR A 407 32.45 41.13 -5.58
N SER A 408 33.11 39.96 -5.57
CA SER A 408 34.56 39.83 -5.68
C SER A 408 34.98 38.72 -6.63
N PRO A 409 36.19 38.71 -7.22
CA PRO A 409 36.66 37.66 -8.11
C PRO A 409 36.81 36.30 -7.44
N GLY A 410 36.80 36.24 -6.11
CA GLY A 410 36.96 35.03 -5.31
C GLY A 410 38.38 34.47 -5.25
N GLU A 411 38.60 33.65 -4.22
CA GLU A 411 39.86 32.95 -3.94
C GLU A 411 39.69 31.45 -4.04
N TRP A 412 40.61 30.74 -4.72
CA TRP A 412 40.66 29.30 -4.69
C TRP A 412 41.45 28.80 -3.47
N LEU A 413 40.82 28.03 -2.62
CA LEU A 413 41.42 27.37 -1.47
C LEU A 413 41.51 25.86 -1.68
N ASP A 414 42.72 25.32 -1.57
CA ASP A 414 42.93 23.88 -1.65
C ASP A 414 42.28 23.15 -0.46
N CYS A 415 41.38 22.22 -0.78
CA CYS A 415 40.68 21.40 0.19
C CYS A 415 40.27 20.06 -0.45
N ASP A 416 40.02 19.06 0.38
CA ASP A 416 39.53 17.75 -0.07
C ASP A 416 38.11 17.43 0.46
N LEU A 417 37.54 18.39 1.23
CA LEU A 417 36.18 18.31 1.78
C LEU A 417 35.54 19.69 1.81
N VAL A 418 34.35 19.81 1.23
CA VAL A 418 33.49 20.99 1.40
C VAL A 418 32.25 20.57 2.15
N ALA A 419 32.06 21.09 3.36
CA ALA A 419 30.83 20.93 4.13
C ALA A 419 29.88 22.10 3.86
N SER A 420 28.61 21.82 3.67
CA SER A 420 27.60 22.83 3.34
C SER A 420 26.39 22.75 4.24
N SER A 421 25.93 23.90 4.73
CA SER A 421 24.68 24.03 5.47
C SER A 421 23.91 25.28 5.04
N GLY A 422 22.68 25.12 4.58
CA GLY A 422 21.73 26.16 4.21
C GLY A 422 20.55 26.30 5.17
N GLY A 423 20.71 25.79 6.40
CA GLY A 423 19.65 25.69 7.40
C GLY A 423 18.94 24.34 7.40
N TYR A 424 17.78 24.28 8.01
CA TYR A 424 17.03 23.04 8.25
C TYR A 424 15.67 23.07 7.57
N SER A 425 15.21 21.90 7.13
CA SER A 425 13.85 21.66 6.60
C SER A 425 13.16 20.64 7.51
N PRO A 426 12.08 21.03 8.22
CA PRO A 426 11.29 20.09 9.01
C PRO A 426 10.81 18.90 8.19
N VAL A 427 10.85 17.69 8.77
CA VAL A 427 10.43 16.47 8.10
C VAL A 427 8.92 16.32 8.19
N VAL A 428 8.21 17.01 7.29
CA VAL A 428 6.73 17.10 7.26
C VAL A 428 6.06 15.98 6.45
N HIS A 429 6.81 15.02 5.94
CA HIS A 429 6.33 13.97 5.02
C HIS A 429 5.11 13.23 5.58
N LEU A 430 5.25 12.60 6.76
CA LEU A 430 4.15 11.88 7.40
C LEU A 430 2.96 12.79 7.72
N ALA A 431 3.24 14.02 8.18
CA ALA A 431 2.19 15.00 8.46
C ALA A 431 1.35 15.35 7.21
N SER A 432 1.96 15.22 6.02
CA SER A 432 1.32 15.56 4.74
C SER A 432 0.55 14.40 4.11
N HIS A 433 0.77 13.15 4.54
CA HIS A 433 0.07 11.98 3.98
C HIS A 433 -1.46 12.06 4.14
N LEU A 434 -1.94 12.79 5.14
CA LEU A 434 -3.36 13.01 5.44
C LEU A 434 -3.98 14.20 4.69
N GLY A 435 -3.28 14.75 3.70
CA GLY A 435 -3.75 15.90 2.91
C GLY A 435 -3.56 17.26 3.59
N GLY A 436 -3.03 17.32 4.81
CA GLY A 436 -2.66 18.56 5.49
C GLY A 436 -1.55 19.29 4.74
N LYS A 437 -1.83 20.51 4.27
CA LYS A 437 -0.81 21.31 3.57
C LYS A 437 0.15 21.93 4.58
N PRO A 438 1.46 21.71 4.45
CA PRO A 438 2.45 22.37 5.28
C PRO A 438 2.37 23.89 5.13
N THR A 439 2.63 24.62 6.22
CA THR A 439 2.64 26.09 6.25
C THR A 439 4.07 26.60 6.34
N TRP A 440 4.35 27.68 5.63
CA TRP A 440 5.66 28.33 5.64
C TRP A 440 5.85 29.16 6.91
N ARG A 441 7.03 29.03 7.52
CA ARG A 441 7.50 29.87 8.63
C ARG A 441 8.75 30.62 8.22
N GLU A 442 8.66 31.95 8.21
CA GLU A 442 9.75 32.83 7.76
C GLU A 442 10.94 32.84 8.72
N ASP A 443 10.70 32.69 10.02
CA ASP A 443 11.74 32.71 11.04
C ASP A 443 12.69 31.51 10.98
N ILE A 444 12.23 30.37 10.45
CA ILE A 444 13.03 29.15 10.25
C ILE A 444 13.33 28.85 8.78
N LEU A 445 12.78 29.65 7.86
CA LEU A 445 12.89 29.45 6.40
C LEU A 445 12.50 28.02 5.99
N GLY A 446 11.40 27.50 6.54
CA GLY A 446 10.96 26.12 6.33
C GLY A 446 9.47 25.93 6.44
N PHE A 447 8.99 24.81 5.90
CA PHE A 447 7.60 24.38 6.03
C PHE A 447 7.44 23.55 7.30
N VAL A 448 6.43 23.88 8.11
CA VAL A 448 6.00 23.11 9.28
C VAL A 448 4.64 22.44 9.01
N PRO A 449 4.24 21.41 9.78
CA PRO A 449 2.94 20.78 9.60
C PRO A 449 1.78 21.77 9.67
N GLY A 450 0.87 21.72 8.72
CA GLY A 450 -0.38 22.43 8.76
C GLY A 450 -1.46 21.70 9.57
N GLU A 451 -2.71 22.14 9.45
CA GLU A 451 -3.86 21.49 10.07
C GLU A 451 -4.05 20.06 9.56
N ALA A 452 -4.57 19.20 10.39
CA ALA A 452 -4.85 17.81 10.04
C ALA A 452 -6.24 17.41 10.53
N PRO A 453 -6.94 16.54 9.77
CA PRO A 453 -8.23 15.99 10.18
C PRO A 453 -8.11 15.06 11.39
N GLN A 454 -6.97 14.36 11.55
CA GLN A 454 -6.72 13.47 12.67
C GLN A 454 -6.03 14.19 13.84
N LYS A 455 -6.33 13.72 15.04
CA LYS A 455 -5.76 14.27 16.28
C LYS A 455 -4.31 13.80 16.45
N ARG A 456 -3.38 14.67 16.07
CA ARG A 456 -1.94 14.50 16.23
C ARG A 456 -1.32 15.67 16.98
N VAL A 457 -0.15 15.43 17.55
CA VAL A 457 0.73 16.43 18.15
C VAL A 457 2.06 16.40 17.40
N CYS A 458 2.59 17.55 17.01
CA CYS A 458 3.91 17.67 16.43
C CYS A 458 4.84 18.34 17.43
N VAL A 459 6.09 17.81 17.61
CA VAL A 459 7.03 18.31 18.63
C VAL A 459 8.48 18.37 18.12
N GLY A 460 9.24 19.33 18.60
CA GLY A 460 10.66 19.51 18.30
C GLY A 460 10.92 20.02 16.89
N GLY A 461 11.95 19.49 16.24
CA GLY A 461 12.45 19.99 14.95
C GLY A 461 11.43 20.00 13.80
N ILE A 462 10.41 19.14 13.82
CA ILE A 462 9.30 19.17 12.85
C ILE A 462 8.49 20.48 12.95
N ASN A 463 8.43 21.09 14.14
CA ASN A 463 7.83 22.41 14.37
C ASN A 463 8.84 23.57 14.27
N GLY A 464 10.09 23.29 13.91
CA GLY A 464 11.16 24.28 13.87
C GLY A 464 11.68 24.66 15.26
N VAL A 465 11.50 23.80 16.26
CA VAL A 465 12.09 23.95 17.60
C VAL A 465 13.41 23.21 17.64
N TYR A 466 14.53 23.93 17.51
CA TYR A 466 15.86 23.33 17.34
C TYR A 466 16.72 23.36 18.62
N GLY A 467 16.50 24.32 19.52
CA GLY A 467 17.18 24.37 20.81
C GLY A 467 16.94 23.12 21.64
N LEU A 468 17.98 22.53 22.26
CA LEU A 468 17.85 21.26 23.00
C LEU A 468 16.87 21.39 24.18
N GLY A 469 17.00 22.43 25.00
CA GLY A 469 16.10 22.67 26.14
C GLY A 469 14.64 22.84 25.71
N ASP A 470 14.43 23.65 24.67
CA ASP A 470 13.11 23.93 24.12
C ASP A 470 12.50 22.66 23.47
N SER A 471 13.32 21.87 22.80
CA SER A 471 12.89 20.58 22.20
C SER A 471 12.48 19.57 23.28
N LEU A 472 13.17 19.51 24.40
CA LEU A 472 12.79 18.65 25.53
C LEU A 472 11.46 19.10 26.15
N ALA A 473 11.28 20.42 26.35
CA ALA A 473 10.05 21.00 26.89
C ALA A 473 8.85 20.76 25.95
N ASP A 474 8.99 21.12 24.66
CA ASP A 474 7.96 20.91 23.63
C ASP A 474 7.58 19.41 23.52
N GLY A 475 8.57 18.53 23.58
CA GLY A 475 8.36 17.08 23.59
C GLY A 475 7.56 16.63 24.81
N PHE A 476 7.99 17.02 26.01
CA PHE A 476 7.31 16.63 27.26
C PHE A 476 5.86 17.12 27.29
N GLU A 477 5.62 18.43 27.01
CA GLU A 477 4.29 19.00 26.93
C GLU A 477 3.42 18.33 25.87
N GLY A 478 4.00 18.02 24.71
CA GLY A 478 3.33 17.28 23.64
C GLY A 478 2.92 15.87 24.05
N GLY A 479 3.77 15.18 24.83
CA GLY A 479 3.48 13.87 25.40
C GLY A 479 2.37 13.90 26.43
N VAL A 480 2.39 14.88 27.34
CA VAL A 480 1.33 15.12 28.32
C VAL A 480 0.00 15.39 27.60
N ARG A 481 0.00 16.27 26.61
CA ARG A 481 -1.20 16.61 25.82
C ARG A 481 -1.76 15.39 25.10
N ALA A 482 -0.90 14.60 24.45
CA ALA A 482 -1.34 13.40 23.73
C ALA A 482 -1.95 12.36 24.68
N ALA A 483 -1.35 12.16 25.86
CA ALA A 483 -1.89 11.26 26.88
C ALA A 483 -3.21 11.76 27.46
N SER A 484 -3.30 13.05 27.78
CA SER A 484 -4.53 13.68 28.29
C SER A 484 -5.68 13.58 27.27
N ASP A 485 -5.40 13.85 26.02
CA ASP A 485 -6.35 13.67 24.92
C ASP A 485 -6.77 12.20 24.69
N ALA A 486 -5.94 11.23 25.13
CA ALA A 486 -6.27 9.81 25.11
C ALA A 486 -7.02 9.35 26.37
N GLY A 487 -7.27 10.24 27.35
CA GLY A 487 -8.05 10.00 28.56
C GLY A 487 -7.22 9.69 29.83
N PHE A 488 -5.93 9.99 29.83
CA PHE A 488 -5.04 9.81 30.99
C PHE A 488 -4.83 11.13 31.75
N ALA A 489 -4.55 11.02 33.05
CA ALA A 489 -4.25 12.20 33.86
C ALA A 489 -2.90 12.83 33.46
N PRO A 490 -2.79 14.16 33.41
CA PRO A 490 -1.53 14.81 33.13
C PRO A 490 -0.49 14.50 34.21
N VAL A 491 0.75 14.33 33.78
CA VAL A 491 1.88 14.12 34.69
C VAL A 491 2.78 15.34 34.76
N GLU A 492 3.32 15.62 35.95
CA GLU A 492 4.41 16.57 36.14
C GLU A 492 5.73 15.87 36.04
N GLY A 493 6.76 16.54 35.57
CA GLY A 493 8.10 16.02 35.45
C GLY A 493 9.16 17.10 35.41
N THR A 494 10.32 16.83 35.99
CA THR A 494 11.46 17.73 35.89
C THR A 494 12.30 17.31 34.68
N LEU A 495 12.53 18.23 33.76
CA LEU A 495 13.40 18.04 32.62
C LEU A 495 14.85 18.45 32.99
N PRO A 496 15.85 17.78 32.42
CA PRO A 496 17.22 18.20 32.61
C PRO A 496 17.49 19.56 31.93
N LYS A 497 18.38 20.33 32.49
CA LYS A 497 18.74 21.64 31.97
C LYS A 497 19.77 21.52 30.87
N ALA A 498 19.43 22.01 29.69
CA ALA A 498 20.37 22.19 28.58
C ALA A 498 21.12 23.52 28.71
N LEU A 499 22.35 23.58 28.20
CA LEU A 499 23.05 24.84 28.05
C LEU A 499 22.35 25.69 27.00
N SER A 500 21.80 26.84 27.39
CA SER A 500 21.27 27.81 26.43
C SER A 500 22.42 28.51 25.73
N ARG A 501 22.36 28.53 24.39
CA ARG A 501 23.35 29.20 23.55
C ARG A 501 22.68 30.31 22.74
N LEU A 502 23.37 31.42 22.57
CA LEU A 502 22.93 32.46 21.66
C LEU A 502 23.09 31.96 20.23
N GLU A 503 21.99 31.91 19.50
CA GLU A 503 21.97 31.60 18.07
C GLU A 503 21.33 32.77 17.32
N GLU A 504 21.92 33.11 16.17
CA GLU A 504 21.37 34.11 15.28
C GLU A 504 20.49 33.49 14.19
N PRO A 505 19.50 34.26 13.69
CA PRO A 505 18.61 33.76 12.61
C PRO A 505 19.40 33.31 11.37
N THR A 506 18.91 32.26 10.71
CA THR A 506 19.45 31.79 9.44
C THR A 506 19.18 32.84 8.34
N LEU A 507 20.20 33.21 7.55
CA LEU A 507 20.04 34.14 6.44
C LEU A 507 19.46 33.39 5.21
N ALA A 508 18.40 33.94 4.61
CA ALA A 508 17.77 33.33 3.44
C ALA A 508 18.72 33.32 2.22
N LEU A 509 19.26 32.13 1.89
CA LEU A 509 20.02 31.88 0.66
C LEU A 509 19.81 30.42 0.26
N PHE A 510 19.13 30.21 -0.85
CA PHE A 510 18.81 28.87 -1.36
C PHE A 510 19.71 28.49 -2.55
N GLN A 511 20.05 29.45 -3.38
CA GLN A 511 20.99 29.33 -4.50
C GLN A 511 22.10 30.35 -4.34
N VAL A 512 23.34 29.89 -4.40
CA VAL A 512 24.51 30.79 -4.35
C VAL A 512 24.68 31.45 -5.73
N PRO A 513 24.77 32.79 -5.80
CA PRO A 513 24.97 33.46 -7.09
C PRO A 513 26.33 33.11 -7.73
N HIS A 514 26.39 33.19 -9.05
CA HIS A 514 27.60 32.99 -9.83
C HIS A 514 27.79 34.17 -10.80
N GLU A 515 29.05 34.45 -11.22
CA GLU A 515 29.37 35.51 -12.17
C GLU A 515 28.71 35.29 -13.55
N LYS A 516 28.50 34.02 -13.91
CA LYS A 516 27.83 33.60 -15.14
C LYS A 516 26.34 33.32 -14.86
N ALA A 517 25.48 33.59 -15.83
CA ALA A 517 24.09 33.19 -15.75
C ALA A 517 23.96 31.68 -15.45
N THR A 518 22.97 31.26 -14.70
CA THR A 518 22.76 29.89 -14.18
C THR A 518 22.89 28.82 -15.26
N ALA A 519 22.37 29.07 -16.47
CA ALA A 519 22.47 28.13 -17.60
C ALA A 519 23.90 27.93 -18.15
N ARG A 520 24.84 28.87 -17.88
CA ARG A 520 26.25 28.85 -18.32
C ARG A 520 27.24 28.67 -17.19
N ALA A 521 26.79 28.74 -15.95
CA ALA A 521 27.58 28.47 -14.76
C ALA A 521 27.92 26.99 -14.65
N PRO A 522 28.90 26.59 -13.82
CA PRO A 522 29.06 25.21 -13.40
C PRO A 522 27.76 24.71 -12.82
N LYS A 523 27.41 23.42 -13.08
CA LYS A 523 26.13 22.89 -12.72
C LYS A 523 25.89 23.01 -11.21
N GLN A 524 24.76 23.59 -10.87
CA GLN A 524 24.26 23.77 -9.51
C GLN A 524 23.14 22.75 -9.27
N PHE A 525 23.45 21.67 -8.57
CA PHE A 525 22.47 20.59 -8.35
C PHE A 525 21.57 20.90 -7.15
N VAL A 526 20.27 20.76 -7.37
CA VAL A 526 19.21 20.90 -6.37
C VAL A 526 18.79 19.53 -5.87
N ASP A 527 18.59 18.58 -6.80
CA ASP A 527 18.33 17.18 -6.52
C ASP A 527 19.47 16.34 -7.12
N LEU A 528 20.27 15.75 -6.24
CA LEU A 528 21.44 14.97 -6.62
C LEU A 528 21.09 13.58 -7.13
N GLN A 529 19.98 12.97 -6.66
CA GLN A 529 19.55 11.65 -7.10
C GLN A 529 18.99 11.69 -8.51
N ASN A 530 18.19 12.69 -8.83
CA ASN A 530 17.50 12.81 -10.13
C ASN A 530 18.21 13.78 -11.10
N ASP A 531 19.39 14.27 -10.74
CA ASP A 531 20.18 15.23 -11.55
C ASP A 531 19.38 16.49 -11.95
N VAL A 532 18.61 17.04 -11.00
CA VAL A 532 17.91 18.31 -11.22
C VAL A 532 18.81 19.48 -10.83
N THR A 533 19.06 20.38 -11.77
CA THR A 533 19.86 21.58 -11.56
C THR A 533 18.98 22.82 -11.43
N ALA A 534 19.51 23.90 -10.84
CA ALA A 534 18.85 25.21 -10.81
C ALA A 534 18.45 25.65 -12.22
N ALA A 535 19.34 25.50 -13.20
CA ALA A 535 19.04 25.80 -14.60
C ALA A 535 17.89 25.00 -15.20
N ALA A 536 17.68 23.77 -14.73
CA ALA A 536 16.55 22.92 -15.15
C ALA A 536 15.21 23.45 -14.60
N ILE A 537 15.20 23.97 -13.37
CA ILE A 537 14.02 24.58 -12.74
C ILE A 537 13.70 25.91 -13.43
N GLU A 538 14.68 26.78 -13.66
CA GLU A 538 14.51 28.03 -14.41
C GLU A 538 14.01 27.79 -15.85
N LEU A 539 14.45 26.70 -16.49
CA LEU A 539 13.93 26.31 -17.80
C LEU A 539 12.46 25.90 -17.72
N ALA A 540 12.08 25.11 -16.72
CA ALA A 540 10.70 24.69 -16.54
C ALA A 540 9.76 25.88 -16.37
N THR A 541 10.10 26.84 -15.51
CA THR A 541 9.29 28.06 -15.30
C THR A 541 9.22 28.92 -16.56
N ARG A 542 10.32 29.05 -17.30
CA ARG A 542 10.34 29.78 -18.58
C ARG A 542 9.47 29.10 -19.65
N GLU A 543 9.33 27.79 -19.63
CA GLU A 543 8.43 27.02 -20.50
C GLU A 543 6.97 27.03 -20.05
N GLY A 544 6.63 27.79 -19.00
CA GLY A 544 5.27 28.02 -18.55
C GLY A 544 4.76 27.09 -17.43
N PHE A 545 5.65 26.34 -16.77
CA PHE A 545 5.26 25.54 -15.60
C PHE A 545 5.29 26.39 -14.34
N GLU A 546 4.13 26.86 -13.89
CA GLU A 546 3.96 27.74 -12.72
C GLU A 546 3.65 26.97 -11.45
N SER A 547 2.96 25.81 -11.57
CA SER A 547 2.62 24.98 -10.42
C SER A 547 3.80 24.14 -9.96
N VAL A 548 4.07 24.11 -8.66
CA VAL A 548 5.13 23.30 -8.05
C VAL A 548 5.03 21.82 -8.43
N GLU A 549 3.82 21.25 -8.50
CA GLU A 549 3.60 19.86 -8.89
C GLU A 549 3.94 19.61 -10.37
N HIS A 550 3.73 20.58 -11.24
CA HIS A 550 4.13 20.48 -12.64
C HIS A 550 5.63 20.66 -12.81
N VAL A 551 6.27 21.61 -12.11
CA VAL A 551 7.73 21.76 -12.09
C VAL A 551 8.39 20.46 -11.62
N LYS A 552 7.86 19.85 -10.53
CA LYS A 552 8.32 18.57 -10.02
C LYS A 552 8.25 17.47 -11.08
N ARG A 553 7.10 17.27 -11.73
CA ARG A 553 6.93 16.23 -12.76
C ARG A 553 7.81 16.47 -13.97
N TYR A 554 7.95 17.73 -14.41
CA TYR A 554 8.72 18.08 -15.57
C TYR A 554 10.22 17.91 -15.36
N THR A 555 10.74 18.23 -14.19
CA THR A 555 12.19 18.16 -13.86
C THR A 555 12.60 16.84 -13.24
N ALA A 556 11.67 16.08 -12.66
CA ALA A 556 11.86 14.94 -11.75
C ALA A 556 12.37 15.35 -10.36
N LEU A 557 12.16 16.59 -9.92
CA LEU A 557 12.53 17.06 -8.59
C LEU A 557 11.82 16.26 -7.49
N GLY A 558 12.58 15.63 -6.59
CA GLY A 558 12.05 14.88 -5.45
C GLY A 558 11.31 13.60 -5.82
N PHE A 559 11.62 12.99 -6.97
CA PHE A 559 11.01 11.75 -7.41
C PHE A 559 11.60 10.52 -6.71
N GLY A 560 10.83 9.43 -6.75
CA GLY A 560 11.26 8.11 -6.32
C GLY A 560 11.66 8.07 -4.84
N THR A 561 12.77 7.45 -4.54
CA THR A 561 13.26 7.25 -3.16
C THR A 561 13.74 8.53 -2.49
N ASP A 562 14.03 9.60 -3.24
CA ASP A 562 14.46 10.89 -2.70
C ASP A 562 13.35 11.56 -1.88
N GLN A 563 12.12 11.58 -2.38
CA GLN A 563 10.97 12.22 -1.74
C GLN A 563 11.20 13.71 -1.37
N GLY A 564 12.10 14.39 -2.04
CA GLY A 564 12.40 15.81 -1.84
C GLY A 564 13.06 16.17 -0.51
N LYS A 565 13.69 15.21 0.20
CA LYS A 565 14.24 15.42 1.55
C LYS A 565 15.27 16.56 1.60
N LEU A 566 16.14 16.65 0.62
CA LEU A 566 17.17 17.71 0.55
C LEU A 566 16.80 18.86 -0.38
N GLY A 567 16.22 18.55 -1.55
CA GLY A 567 16.08 19.48 -2.65
C GLY A 567 14.78 20.27 -2.71
N ASN A 568 13.72 19.85 -1.98
CA ASN A 568 12.39 20.42 -2.16
C ASN A 568 12.36 21.94 -1.90
N VAL A 569 12.78 22.38 -0.72
CA VAL A 569 12.74 23.83 -0.35
C VAL A 569 13.63 24.67 -1.26
N ASN A 570 14.84 24.19 -1.59
CA ASN A 570 15.73 24.89 -2.53
C ASN A 570 15.12 25.00 -3.93
N GLY A 571 14.49 23.90 -4.40
CA GLY A 571 13.81 23.89 -5.69
C GLY A 571 12.64 24.85 -5.78
N LEU A 572 11.82 24.90 -4.71
CA LEU A 572 10.68 25.81 -4.59
C LEU A 572 11.13 27.27 -4.56
N ALA A 573 12.20 27.58 -3.80
CA ALA A 573 12.75 28.92 -3.69
C ALA A 573 13.30 29.42 -5.04
N ILE A 574 13.99 28.56 -5.80
CA ILE A 574 14.50 28.88 -7.14
C ILE A 574 13.34 29.10 -8.12
N ALA A 575 12.30 28.25 -8.09
CA ALA A 575 11.11 28.40 -8.92
C ALA A 575 10.35 29.68 -8.56
N ALA A 576 10.16 29.98 -7.27
CA ALA A 576 9.50 31.19 -6.80
C ALA A 576 10.25 32.45 -7.24
N HIS A 577 11.59 32.46 -7.10
CA HIS A 577 12.45 33.54 -7.59
C HIS A 577 12.31 33.75 -9.10
N SER A 578 12.33 32.67 -9.88
CA SER A 578 12.20 32.70 -11.34
C SER A 578 10.84 33.23 -11.81
N LEU A 579 9.77 32.96 -11.04
CA LEU A 579 8.39 33.44 -11.31
C LEU A 579 8.08 34.79 -10.66
N ASN A 580 9.03 35.36 -9.89
CA ASN A 580 8.84 36.59 -9.11
C ASN A 580 7.64 36.51 -8.14
N VAL A 581 7.50 35.37 -7.47
CA VAL A 581 6.50 35.12 -6.40
C VAL A 581 7.20 34.76 -5.09
N THR A 582 6.47 34.78 -3.97
CA THR A 582 7.02 34.35 -2.67
C THR A 582 6.99 32.82 -2.55
N ILE A 583 7.83 32.24 -1.67
CA ILE A 583 7.82 30.80 -1.39
C ILE A 583 6.43 30.32 -0.91
N PRO A 584 5.73 31.01 -0.01
CA PRO A 584 4.36 30.66 0.37
C PRO A 584 3.37 30.62 -0.80
N GLN A 585 3.48 31.55 -1.77
CA GLN A 585 2.63 31.56 -2.95
C GLN A 585 2.96 30.41 -3.91
N MET A 586 4.23 30.03 -4.04
CA MET A 586 4.64 28.87 -4.82
C MET A 586 4.11 27.57 -4.17
N GLY A 587 4.05 27.53 -2.85
CA GLY A 587 3.60 26.38 -2.08
C GLY A 587 4.63 25.24 -2.02
N THR A 588 4.20 24.06 -1.60
CA THR A 588 5.05 22.87 -1.54
C THR A 588 4.38 21.67 -2.20
N THR A 589 5.21 20.71 -2.61
CA THR A 589 4.73 19.45 -3.17
C THR A 589 4.05 18.60 -2.10
N MET A 590 3.09 17.76 -2.52
CA MET A 590 2.49 16.74 -1.65
C MET A 590 3.42 15.52 -1.55
N PHE A 591 3.59 15.05 -0.32
CA PHE A 591 4.34 13.83 -0.05
C PHE A 591 3.40 12.63 0.03
N ARG A 592 3.89 11.46 -0.40
CA ARG A 592 3.12 10.22 -0.45
C ARG A 592 3.80 9.12 0.35
N PRO A 593 3.05 8.15 0.89
CA PRO A 593 3.65 6.90 1.36
C PRO A 593 4.39 6.19 0.20
N ASN A 594 5.51 5.52 0.44
CA ASN A 594 6.20 5.35 1.70
C ASN A 594 7.28 6.42 1.90
N TYR A 595 7.59 6.75 3.16
CA TYR A 595 8.67 7.69 3.49
C TYR A 595 10.05 7.19 3.04
N THR A 596 10.31 5.88 3.22
CA THR A 596 11.48 5.17 2.69
C THR A 596 11.03 3.90 1.97
N PRO A 597 11.85 3.32 1.07
CA PRO A 597 11.50 2.07 0.40
C PRO A 597 11.21 0.94 1.37
N VAL A 598 10.22 0.11 1.03
CA VAL A 598 9.80 -1.10 1.76
C VAL A 598 9.92 -2.27 0.81
N THR A 599 10.39 -3.42 1.30
CA THR A 599 10.48 -4.63 0.49
C THR A 599 9.10 -5.22 0.22
N PHE A 600 8.92 -5.85 -0.93
CA PHE A 600 7.68 -6.57 -1.24
C PHE A 600 7.42 -7.71 -0.25
N GLY A 601 8.48 -8.40 0.22
CA GLY A 601 8.36 -9.43 1.24
C GLY A 601 7.73 -8.91 2.53
N ALA A 602 8.19 -7.76 3.04
CA ALA A 602 7.61 -7.14 4.22
C ALA A 602 6.13 -6.76 4.04
N VAL A 603 5.75 -6.26 2.85
CA VAL A 603 4.35 -5.90 2.53
C VAL A 603 3.48 -7.16 2.47
N ALA A 604 3.93 -8.21 1.78
CA ALA A 604 3.22 -9.48 1.66
C ALA A 604 3.09 -10.21 3.01
N GLY A 605 4.13 -10.13 3.85
CA GLY A 605 4.16 -10.84 5.12
C GLY A 605 4.08 -12.36 4.93
N ARG A 606 3.16 -13.02 5.64
CA ARG A 606 2.92 -14.46 5.51
C ARG A 606 2.12 -14.86 4.27
N HIS A 607 1.47 -13.90 3.62
CA HIS A 607 0.58 -14.13 2.49
C HIS A 607 1.38 -14.31 1.20
N CYS A 608 2.14 -15.40 1.10
CA CYS A 608 2.94 -15.76 -0.06
C CYS A 608 2.81 -17.26 -0.36
N GLY A 609 3.20 -17.66 -1.57
CA GLY A 609 3.06 -19.05 -2.03
C GLY A 609 1.59 -19.51 -1.96
N HIS A 610 1.37 -20.70 -1.43
CA HIS A 610 0.03 -21.29 -1.29
C HIS A 610 -0.87 -20.54 -0.30
N ILE A 611 -0.33 -19.71 0.59
CA ILE A 611 -1.13 -18.86 1.52
C ILE A 611 -1.59 -17.57 0.84
N PHE A 612 -0.91 -17.11 -0.21
CA PHE A 612 -1.32 -15.93 -0.97
C PHE A 612 -2.67 -16.13 -1.66
N GLU A 613 -2.85 -17.29 -2.25
CA GLU A 613 -4.10 -17.70 -2.90
C GLU A 613 -4.45 -19.12 -2.46
N PRO A 614 -4.98 -19.28 -1.23
CA PRO A 614 -5.29 -20.59 -0.70
C PRO A 614 -6.42 -21.25 -1.49
N VAL A 615 -6.25 -22.51 -1.82
CA VAL A 615 -7.28 -23.34 -2.43
C VAL A 615 -8.15 -23.95 -1.33
N ARG A 616 -9.47 -23.84 -1.48
CA ARG A 616 -10.46 -24.41 -0.55
C ARG A 616 -11.16 -25.59 -1.22
N TYR A 617 -11.36 -26.62 -0.47
CA TYR A 617 -12.04 -27.84 -0.90
C TYR A 617 -13.24 -28.11 0.00
N THR A 618 -14.29 -28.69 -0.57
CA THR A 618 -15.41 -29.19 0.22
C THR A 618 -15.03 -30.49 0.95
N ALA A 619 -15.81 -30.88 1.95
CA ALA A 619 -15.64 -32.17 2.64
C ALA A 619 -15.82 -33.38 1.69
N LEU A 620 -16.41 -33.15 0.53
CA LEU A 620 -16.71 -34.18 -0.49
C LEU A 620 -15.66 -34.28 -1.60
N GLN A 621 -14.62 -33.47 -1.56
CA GLN A 621 -13.60 -33.36 -2.62
C GLN A 621 -13.00 -34.70 -3.03
N ALA A 622 -12.65 -35.55 -2.05
CA ALA A 622 -12.05 -36.85 -2.36
C ALA A 622 -12.98 -37.77 -3.19
N TRP A 623 -14.29 -37.68 -2.95
CA TRP A 623 -15.29 -38.42 -3.72
C TRP A 623 -15.41 -37.87 -5.15
N HIS A 624 -15.39 -36.55 -5.32
CA HIS A 624 -15.43 -35.92 -6.63
C HIS A 624 -14.25 -36.32 -7.50
N VAL A 625 -13.02 -36.24 -6.94
CA VAL A 625 -11.81 -36.67 -7.62
C VAL A 625 -11.89 -38.15 -8.03
N LYS A 626 -12.33 -39.04 -7.09
CA LYS A 626 -12.48 -40.48 -7.36
C LYS A 626 -13.49 -40.77 -8.48
N ASN A 627 -14.52 -39.91 -8.61
CA ASN A 627 -15.55 -40.11 -9.65
C ASN A 627 -15.28 -39.28 -10.94
N GLY A 628 -14.06 -38.77 -11.11
CA GLY A 628 -13.62 -38.14 -12.35
C GLY A 628 -14.24 -36.76 -12.61
N ALA A 629 -14.56 -35.99 -11.58
CA ALA A 629 -15.06 -34.65 -11.75
C ALA A 629 -13.99 -33.73 -12.35
N GLU A 630 -14.37 -32.92 -13.31
CA GLU A 630 -13.63 -31.72 -13.71
C GLU A 630 -14.03 -30.55 -12.78
N PHE A 631 -13.09 -29.65 -12.49
CA PHE A 631 -13.28 -28.60 -11.49
C PHE A 631 -13.20 -27.21 -12.11
N GLU A 632 -14.02 -26.30 -11.59
CA GLU A 632 -13.91 -24.86 -11.80
C GLU A 632 -13.48 -24.12 -10.51
N ASP A 633 -12.91 -22.94 -10.67
CA ASP A 633 -12.55 -22.05 -9.58
C ASP A 633 -13.62 -20.98 -9.39
N VAL A 634 -14.19 -20.93 -8.17
CA VAL A 634 -15.08 -19.85 -7.75
C VAL A 634 -14.50 -19.18 -6.50
N GLY A 635 -13.78 -18.08 -6.73
CA GLY A 635 -12.89 -17.52 -5.71
C GLY A 635 -11.80 -18.53 -5.33
N GLN A 636 -11.74 -18.88 -4.06
CA GLN A 636 -10.77 -19.88 -3.56
C GLN A 636 -11.28 -21.33 -3.64
N TRP A 637 -12.55 -21.54 -3.92
CA TRP A 637 -13.15 -22.87 -3.92
C TRP A 637 -12.93 -23.60 -5.24
N LYS A 638 -12.52 -24.89 -5.14
CA LYS A 638 -12.62 -25.87 -6.22
C LYS A 638 -14.02 -26.50 -6.17
N ARG A 639 -14.79 -26.34 -7.23
CA ARG A 639 -16.14 -26.88 -7.35
C ARG A 639 -16.22 -27.90 -8.48
N PRO A 640 -16.94 -29.03 -8.32
CA PRO A 640 -17.20 -29.89 -9.45
C PRO A 640 -17.94 -29.13 -10.55
N TRP A 641 -17.32 -29.02 -11.72
CA TRP A 641 -17.86 -28.28 -12.86
C TRP A 641 -18.76 -29.16 -13.69
N TYR A 642 -18.28 -30.37 -14.04
CA TYR A 642 -19.03 -31.45 -14.68
C TYR A 642 -18.35 -32.80 -14.47
N PHE A 643 -19.05 -33.91 -14.80
CA PHE A 643 -18.54 -35.28 -14.64
C PHE A 643 -18.48 -35.98 -16.01
N PRO A 644 -17.38 -35.91 -16.75
CA PRO A 644 -17.27 -36.55 -18.06
C PRO A 644 -17.28 -38.08 -17.96
N ARG A 645 -17.81 -38.76 -18.96
CA ARG A 645 -17.80 -40.21 -19.15
C ARG A 645 -17.22 -40.57 -20.51
N ASN A 646 -16.31 -41.57 -20.53
CA ASN A 646 -15.81 -42.14 -21.77
C ASN A 646 -15.40 -41.17 -22.89
N GLY A 647 -14.69 -40.11 -22.54
CA GLY A 647 -14.23 -39.11 -23.53
C GLY A 647 -15.29 -38.10 -23.97
N GLU A 648 -16.40 -37.95 -23.20
CA GLU A 648 -17.32 -36.85 -23.37
C GLU A 648 -16.60 -35.49 -23.18
N ASP A 649 -16.95 -34.56 -24.04
CA ASP A 649 -16.62 -33.15 -23.80
C ASP A 649 -17.60 -32.53 -22.80
N LEU A 650 -17.33 -31.26 -22.42
CA LEU A 650 -18.20 -30.50 -21.53
C LEU A 650 -19.67 -30.53 -21.98
N HIS A 651 -19.93 -30.30 -23.25
CA HIS A 651 -21.28 -30.16 -23.77
C HIS A 651 -22.08 -31.46 -23.74
N ALA A 652 -21.43 -32.57 -24.10
CA ALA A 652 -22.04 -33.89 -24.05
C ALA A 652 -22.34 -34.31 -22.59
N ALA A 653 -21.39 -34.09 -21.68
CA ALA A 653 -21.54 -34.39 -20.26
C ALA A 653 -22.67 -33.57 -19.63
N VAL A 654 -22.69 -32.25 -19.82
CA VAL A 654 -23.71 -31.34 -19.29
C VAL A 654 -25.11 -31.69 -19.81
N LYS A 655 -25.24 -31.96 -21.09
CA LYS A 655 -26.53 -32.41 -21.68
C LYS A 655 -27.03 -33.71 -21.02
N ARG A 656 -26.17 -34.68 -20.86
CA ARG A 656 -26.50 -35.95 -20.18
C ARG A 656 -26.91 -35.72 -18.73
N GLU A 657 -26.19 -34.88 -18.00
CA GLU A 657 -26.51 -34.53 -16.61
C GLU A 657 -27.85 -33.80 -16.51
N CYS A 658 -28.12 -32.80 -17.37
CA CYS A 658 -29.40 -32.09 -17.42
C CYS A 658 -30.58 -33.07 -17.61
N LEU A 659 -30.48 -33.99 -18.58
CA LEU A 659 -31.52 -34.98 -18.83
C LEU A 659 -31.70 -35.93 -17.64
N ALA A 660 -30.63 -36.39 -17.01
CA ALA A 660 -30.68 -37.25 -15.83
C ALA A 660 -31.41 -36.60 -14.64
N VAL A 661 -31.16 -35.31 -14.41
CA VAL A 661 -31.89 -34.55 -13.35
C VAL A 661 -33.37 -34.42 -13.70
N ARG A 662 -33.73 -34.15 -14.96
CA ARG A 662 -35.11 -34.00 -15.40
C ARG A 662 -35.88 -35.34 -15.37
N ASP A 663 -35.21 -36.45 -15.68
CA ASP A 663 -35.83 -37.75 -15.84
C ASP A 663 -35.88 -38.57 -14.54
N SER A 664 -34.89 -38.39 -13.67
CA SER A 664 -34.77 -39.20 -12.43
C SER A 664 -34.32 -38.41 -11.21
N VAL A 665 -33.02 -38.43 -10.90
CA VAL A 665 -32.43 -37.70 -9.75
C VAL A 665 -30.97 -37.41 -9.97
N GLY A 666 -30.61 -36.15 -9.73
CA GLY A 666 -29.22 -35.70 -9.70
C GLY A 666 -28.73 -35.37 -8.30
N LEU A 667 -27.42 -35.45 -8.12
CA LEU A 667 -26.71 -35.09 -6.89
C LEU A 667 -25.70 -33.96 -7.18
N LEU A 668 -25.84 -32.83 -6.49
CA LEU A 668 -24.94 -31.69 -6.53
C LEU A 668 -24.31 -31.43 -5.15
N ASP A 669 -23.02 -31.16 -5.13
CA ASP A 669 -22.34 -30.58 -3.97
C ASP A 669 -22.55 -29.05 -3.93
N ALA A 670 -23.43 -28.58 -3.05
CA ALA A 670 -23.73 -27.17 -2.81
C ALA A 670 -23.04 -26.63 -1.55
N SER A 671 -22.02 -27.31 -1.05
CA SER A 671 -21.34 -26.96 0.21
C SER A 671 -20.66 -25.59 0.18
N THR A 672 -20.30 -25.09 -0.99
CA THR A 672 -19.59 -23.81 -1.15
C THR A 672 -20.45 -22.56 -1.02
N LEU A 673 -21.79 -22.70 -1.04
CA LEU A 673 -22.70 -21.59 -0.76
C LEU A 673 -22.38 -20.99 0.61
N GLY A 674 -22.30 -19.66 0.69
CA GLY A 674 -22.09 -18.98 1.96
C GLY A 674 -23.21 -19.31 2.95
N LYS A 675 -22.84 -19.59 4.19
CA LYS A 675 -23.77 -19.86 5.28
C LYS A 675 -23.42 -18.99 6.48
N ILE A 676 -24.37 -18.14 6.87
CA ILE A 676 -24.21 -17.21 8.00
C ILE A 676 -25.27 -17.51 9.03
N ASP A 677 -24.83 -17.88 10.22
CA ASP A 677 -25.68 -18.05 11.39
C ASP A 677 -25.95 -16.67 12.00
N ILE A 678 -27.22 -16.33 12.21
CA ILE A 678 -27.68 -15.04 12.70
C ILE A 678 -28.52 -15.23 13.93
N GLN A 679 -28.06 -14.72 15.06
CA GLN A 679 -28.71 -14.89 16.34
C GLN A 679 -28.92 -13.56 17.07
N GLY A 680 -29.95 -13.46 17.86
CA GLY A 680 -30.21 -12.33 18.74
C GLY A 680 -31.66 -11.88 18.72
N PRO A 681 -32.14 -11.20 19.79
CA PRO A 681 -33.53 -10.77 19.90
C PRO A 681 -33.97 -9.85 18.77
N ASP A 682 -33.03 -9.08 18.16
CA ASP A 682 -33.32 -8.13 17.10
C ASP A 682 -33.02 -8.69 15.69
N ALA A 683 -32.73 -10.00 15.56
CA ALA A 683 -32.37 -10.60 14.27
C ALA A 683 -33.46 -10.41 13.20
N ARG A 684 -34.78 -10.53 13.57
CA ARG A 684 -35.89 -10.30 12.64
C ARG A 684 -35.94 -8.87 12.12
N GLU A 685 -35.73 -7.89 12.98
CA GLU A 685 -35.70 -6.48 12.60
C GLU A 685 -34.50 -6.19 11.72
N PHE A 686 -33.34 -6.70 12.08
CA PHE A 686 -32.11 -6.53 11.29
C PHE A 686 -32.28 -7.08 9.86
N LEU A 687 -32.76 -8.33 9.72
CA LEU A 687 -33.04 -8.96 8.43
C LEU A 687 -34.05 -8.15 7.62
N ASN A 688 -35.05 -7.58 8.30
CA ASN A 688 -36.05 -6.76 7.65
C ASN A 688 -35.51 -5.41 7.11
N ARG A 689 -34.41 -4.91 7.68
CA ARG A 689 -33.70 -3.71 7.19
C ARG A 689 -32.70 -4.04 6.07
N ILE A 690 -32.11 -5.22 6.09
CA ILE A 690 -31.11 -5.66 5.10
C ILE A 690 -31.76 -6.08 3.78
N TYR A 691 -32.80 -6.91 3.86
CA TYR A 691 -33.44 -7.47 2.67
C TYR A 691 -34.51 -6.55 2.08
N THR A 692 -34.75 -6.68 0.79
CA THR A 692 -35.83 -5.98 0.07
C THR A 692 -37.21 -6.44 0.57
N ASN A 693 -37.38 -7.72 0.90
CA ASN A 693 -38.64 -8.33 1.35
C ASN A 693 -38.77 -8.36 2.91
N ALA A 694 -39.94 -8.75 3.41
CA ALA A 694 -40.28 -8.69 4.83
C ALA A 694 -39.92 -9.98 5.57
N TRP A 695 -39.38 -9.87 6.79
CA TRP A 695 -38.92 -10.99 7.62
C TRP A 695 -39.60 -11.12 8.96
N THR A 696 -40.36 -10.11 9.41
CA THR A 696 -40.98 -10.05 10.73
C THR A 696 -42.02 -11.16 11.00
N LYS A 697 -42.63 -11.70 9.93
CA LYS A 697 -43.68 -12.72 10.00
C LYS A 697 -43.26 -14.07 9.40
N LEU A 698 -41.97 -14.37 9.31
CA LEU A 698 -41.50 -15.66 8.85
C LEU A 698 -41.56 -16.65 10.01
N ASP A 699 -42.45 -17.68 9.94
CA ASP A 699 -42.59 -18.67 10.97
C ASP A 699 -41.38 -19.59 11.12
N VAL A 700 -41.17 -20.13 12.31
CA VAL A 700 -40.18 -21.18 12.56
C VAL A 700 -40.50 -22.40 11.68
N GLY A 701 -39.50 -23.03 11.13
CA GLY A 701 -39.65 -24.14 10.17
C GLY A 701 -39.85 -23.73 8.72
N LYS A 702 -39.95 -22.41 8.45
CA LYS A 702 -40.05 -21.86 7.10
C LYS A 702 -38.76 -21.22 6.64
N ALA A 703 -38.56 -21.18 5.33
CA ALA A 703 -37.50 -20.47 4.66
C ALA A 703 -38.10 -19.46 3.65
N ARG A 704 -37.29 -18.45 3.31
CA ARG A 704 -37.69 -17.44 2.32
C ARG A 704 -36.48 -17.04 1.48
N TYR A 705 -36.70 -16.95 0.17
CA TYR A 705 -35.74 -16.32 -0.71
C TYR A 705 -35.68 -14.82 -0.40
N GLY A 706 -34.45 -14.28 -0.28
CA GLY A 706 -34.20 -12.89 0.00
C GLY A 706 -33.26 -12.28 -1.02
N LEU A 707 -33.53 -11.03 -1.38
CA LEU A 707 -32.73 -10.23 -2.27
C LEU A 707 -32.21 -9.00 -1.52
N MET A 708 -30.90 -8.77 -1.58
CA MET A 708 -30.23 -7.63 -0.97
C MET A 708 -29.84 -6.60 -2.03
N CYS A 709 -29.98 -5.32 -1.70
CA CYS A 709 -29.52 -4.21 -2.51
C CYS A 709 -28.50 -3.39 -1.77
N LYS A 710 -27.62 -2.69 -2.50
CA LYS A 710 -26.81 -1.59 -1.99
C LYS A 710 -27.68 -0.34 -1.82
N GLU A 711 -27.10 0.72 -1.26
CA GLU A 711 -27.78 1.99 -0.99
C GLU A 711 -28.30 2.67 -2.28
N ASP A 712 -27.66 2.42 -3.41
CA ASP A 712 -28.07 2.90 -4.73
C ASP A 712 -29.28 2.17 -5.32
N GLY A 713 -29.74 1.10 -4.66
CA GLY A 713 -30.89 0.29 -5.10
C GLY A 713 -30.51 -0.84 -6.06
N MET A 714 -29.23 -1.03 -6.35
CA MET A 714 -28.76 -2.10 -7.23
C MET A 714 -28.60 -3.41 -6.46
N VAL A 715 -28.91 -4.52 -7.12
CA VAL A 715 -28.81 -5.87 -6.54
C VAL A 715 -27.37 -6.15 -6.13
N PHE A 716 -27.21 -6.64 -4.89
CA PHE A 716 -25.92 -6.90 -4.25
C PHE A 716 -25.63 -8.39 -4.08
N ASP A 717 -26.57 -9.14 -3.49
CA ASP A 717 -26.50 -10.60 -3.30
C ASP A 717 -27.90 -11.16 -3.05
N ASP A 718 -28.05 -12.48 -3.11
CA ASP A 718 -29.29 -13.18 -2.86
C ASP A 718 -29.05 -14.51 -2.12
N GLY A 719 -30.13 -15.12 -1.68
CA GLY A 719 -30.08 -16.45 -1.07
C GLY A 719 -31.36 -16.80 -0.33
N VAL A 720 -31.38 -17.99 0.25
CA VAL A 720 -32.47 -18.46 1.06
C VAL A 720 -32.11 -18.35 2.54
N THR A 721 -32.95 -17.68 3.31
CA THR A 721 -32.81 -17.57 4.78
C THR A 721 -33.89 -18.33 5.48
N ALA A 722 -33.51 -19.21 6.38
CA ALA A 722 -34.41 -20.03 7.18
C ALA A 722 -34.61 -19.48 8.60
N CYS A 723 -35.82 -19.51 9.10
CA CYS A 723 -36.13 -19.21 10.49
C CYS A 723 -36.01 -20.51 11.31
N LEU A 724 -34.92 -20.59 12.12
CA LEU A 724 -34.66 -21.79 12.96
C LEU A 724 -35.33 -21.67 14.31
N ALA A 725 -35.41 -20.49 14.87
CA ALA A 725 -36.14 -20.10 16.05
C ALA A 725 -36.52 -18.61 15.94
N ASP A 726 -37.30 -18.09 16.90
CA ASP A 726 -37.74 -16.69 16.87
C ASP A 726 -36.60 -15.68 16.80
N ASN A 727 -35.46 -16.04 17.36
CA ASN A 727 -34.25 -15.22 17.44
C ASN A 727 -33.04 -15.87 16.75
N HIS A 728 -33.25 -16.86 15.86
CA HIS A 728 -32.19 -17.62 15.21
C HIS A 728 -32.51 -17.90 13.74
N PHE A 729 -31.62 -17.48 12.84
CA PHE A 729 -31.76 -17.63 11.39
C PHE A 729 -30.49 -18.22 10.78
N LEU A 730 -30.65 -18.99 9.71
CA LEU A 730 -29.55 -19.43 8.86
C LEU A 730 -29.73 -18.78 7.48
N MET A 731 -28.81 -17.88 7.13
CA MET A 731 -28.79 -17.20 5.86
C MET A 731 -27.85 -17.95 4.91
N THR A 732 -28.28 -18.18 3.65
CA THR A 732 -27.38 -18.57 2.57
C THR A 732 -27.08 -17.38 1.68
N THR A 733 -25.93 -17.40 1.00
CA THR A 733 -25.47 -16.37 0.05
C THR A 733 -24.85 -17.05 -1.16
N THR A 734 -24.56 -16.28 -2.20
CA THR A 734 -23.72 -16.79 -3.30
C THR A 734 -22.34 -17.21 -2.76
N THR A 735 -21.70 -18.19 -3.41
CA THR A 735 -20.35 -18.67 -3.04
C THR A 735 -19.34 -17.51 -3.02
N GLY A 736 -19.28 -16.70 -4.07
CA GLY A 736 -18.38 -15.56 -4.18
C GLY A 736 -18.74 -14.38 -3.27
N GLY A 737 -19.99 -14.28 -2.83
CA GLY A 737 -20.52 -13.23 -1.97
C GLY A 737 -20.34 -13.47 -0.48
N ALA A 738 -20.04 -14.69 -0.02
CA ALA A 738 -20.12 -15.09 1.38
C ALA A 738 -19.40 -14.16 2.37
N ALA A 739 -18.12 -13.88 2.12
CA ALA A 739 -17.33 -13.00 2.98
C ALA A 739 -17.80 -11.53 2.89
N ARG A 740 -18.17 -11.08 1.68
CA ARG A 740 -18.60 -9.72 1.42
C ARG A 740 -19.97 -9.41 2.06
N VAL A 741 -20.89 -10.38 2.03
CA VAL A 741 -22.18 -10.25 2.72
C VAL A 741 -21.99 -10.19 4.23
N LEU A 742 -21.19 -11.09 4.83
CA LEU A 742 -20.89 -11.04 6.26
C LEU A 742 -20.32 -9.68 6.68
N GLN A 743 -19.32 -9.20 5.96
CA GLN A 743 -18.74 -7.86 6.20
C GLN A 743 -19.80 -6.75 6.10
N TRP A 744 -20.70 -6.83 5.12
CA TRP A 744 -21.81 -5.90 4.93
C TRP A 744 -22.75 -5.87 6.14
N LEU A 745 -23.13 -7.05 6.64
CA LEU A 745 -23.97 -7.16 7.84
C LEU A 745 -23.28 -6.54 9.06
N GLU A 746 -21.99 -6.85 9.27
CA GLU A 746 -21.19 -6.32 10.38
C GLU A 746 -21.02 -4.81 10.31
N ILE A 747 -20.77 -4.24 9.13
CA ILE A 747 -20.66 -2.78 8.93
C ILE A 747 -21.96 -2.12 9.39
N TYR A 748 -23.11 -2.55 8.88
CA TYR A 748 -24.39 -1.94 9.24
C TYR A 748 -24.74 -2.09 10.72
N GLN A 749 -24.47 -3.24 11.30
CA GLN A 749 -24.69 -3.46 12.74
C GLN A 749 -23.80 -2.53 13.58
N GLN A 750 -22.54 -2.37 13.22
CA GLN A 750 -21.57 -1.62 14.03
C GLN A 750 -21.65 -0.11 13.82
N THR A 751 -22.06 0.35 12.65
CA THR A 751 -22.04 1.79 12.32
C THR A 751 -23.41 2.44 12.30
N GLU A 752 -24.41 1.78 11.70
CA GLU A 752 -25.73 2.37 11.51
C GLU A 752 -26.73 1.94 12.61
N TRP A 753 -26.63 0.70 13.08
CA TRP A 753 -27.59 0.11 14.04
C TRP A 753 -26.87 -0.54 15.22
N PRO A 754 -25.98 0.17 15.94
CA PRO A 754 -25.18 -0.42 17.02
C PRO A 754 -26.03 -0.87 18.23
N ASP A 755 -27.25 -0.37 18.37
CA ASP A 755 -28.19 -0.71 19.46
C ASP A 755 -28.90 -2.04 19.22
N LEU A 756 -28.91 -2.58 17.98
CA LEU A 756 -29.53 -3.86 17.67
C LEU A 756 -28.68 -5.03 18.22
N LYS A 757 -29.31 -5.86 19.02
CA LYS A 757 -28.68 -7.05 19.61
C LYS A 757 -28.78 -8.21 18.61
N VAL A 758 -27.86 -8.28 17.69
CA VAL A 758 -27.75 -9.31 16.67
C VAL A 758 -26.28 -9.68 16.47
N TYR A 759 -26.02 -10.97 16.27
CA TYR A 759 -24.69 -11.54 16.14
C TYR A 759 -24.61 -12.43 14.90
N PHE A 760 -23.49 -12.39 14.21
CA PHE A 760 -23.25 -13.10 12.95
C PHE A 760 -22.05 -14.02 13.07
N THR A 761 -22.19 -15.24 12.54
CA THR A 761 -21.09 -16.20 12.47
C THR A 761 -21.09 -16.89 11.12
N SER A 762 -19.96 -16.87 10.42
CA SER A 762 -19.78 -17.69 9.23
C SER A 762 -19.71 -19.15 9.62
N VAL A 763 -20.63 -19.97 9.09
CA VAL A 763 -20.70 -21.42 9.31
C VAL A 763 -20.58 -22.18 7.98
N THR A 764 -20.03 -21.54 6.96
CA THR A 764 -19.88 -22.12 5.61
C THR A 764 -19.11 -23.43 5.64
N ASP A 765 -17.97 -23.47 6.33
CA ASP A 765 -17.12 -24.66 6.40
C ASP A 765 -17.64 -25.73 7.39
N HIS A 766 -18.61 -25.36 8.22
CA HIS A 766 -19.21 -26.28 9.20
C HIS A 766 -20.18 -27.26 8.54
N TRP A 767 -20.87 -26.83 7.47
CA TRP A 767 -21.94 -27.59 6.81
C TRP A 767 -21.51 -28.07 5.43
N ALA A 768 -21.60 -29.37 5.19
CA ALA A 768 -21.66 -29.91 3.85
C ALA A 768 -23.13 -29.97 3.38
N THR A 769 -23.37 -29.56 2.13
CA THR A 769 -24.70 -29.50 1.54
C THR A 769 -24.77 -30.36 0.29
N MET A 770 -25.59 -31.43 0.35
CA MET A 770 -25.85 -32.33 -0.77
C MET A 770 -27.26 -32.06 -1.30
N THR A 771 -27.35 -31.61 -2.56
CA THR A 771 -28.64 -31.33 -3.18
C THR A 771 -29.08 -32.49 -4.05
N LEU A 772 -30.25 -33.04 -3.72
CA LEU A 772 -30.92 -34.10 -4.49
C LEU A 772 -32.04 -33.46 -5.33
N SER A 773 -31.91 -33.44 -6.66
CA SER A 773 -32.87 -32.78 -7.55
C SER A 773 -33.45 -33.74 -8.60
N GLY A 774 -34.74 -33.72 -8.78
CA GLY A 774 -35.44 -34.53 -9.79
C GLY A 774 -36.64 -35.26 -9.25
N PRO A 775 -37.50 -35.86 -10.09
CA PRO A 775 -38.76 -36.48 -9.71
C PRO A 775 -38.62 -37.66 -8.71
N ASN A 776 -37.46 -38.32 -8.70
CA ASN A 776 -37.21 -39.43 -7.77
C ASN A 776 -36.45 -39.00 -6.48
N SER A 777 -36.19 -37.72 -6.29
CA SER A 777 -35.45 -37.21 -5.12
C SER A 777 -36.11 -37.55 -3.78
N ARG A 778 -37.43 -37.43 -3.67
CA ARG A 778 -38.20 -37.82 -2.49
C ARG A 778 -38.06 -39.33 -2.19
N LYS A 779 -38.21 -40.17 -3.21
CA LYS A 779 -38.09 -41.62 -3.06
C LYS A 779 -36.69 -42.02 -2.59
N LEU A 780 -35.67 -41.45 -3.18
CA LEU A 780 -34.30 -41.71 -2.77
C LEU A 780 -34.04 -41.26 -1.34
N LEU A 781 -34.41 -40.04 -1.00
CA LEU A 781 -34.16 -39.50 0.32
C LEU A 781 -34.90 -40.31 1.43
N ALA A 782 -36.11 -40.76 1.15
CA ALA A 782 -36.92 -41.58 2.08
C ALA A 782 -36.21 -42.89 2.47
N GLU A 783 -35.27 -43.41 1.71
CA GLU A 783 -34.54 -44.62 2.04
C GLU A 783 -33.41 -44.44 3.06
N VAL A 784 -32.98 -43.21 3.25
CA VAL A 784 -31.81 -42.89 4.07
C VAL A 784 -32.14 -41.91 5.21
N THR A 785 -33.41 -41.51 5.36
CA THR A 785 -33.87 -40.57 6.41
C THR A 785 -35.02 -41.06 7.24
N ASP A 786 -35.11 -40.59 8.47
CA ASP A 786 -36.26 -40.73 9.36
C ASP A 786 -37.28 -39.55 9.26
N ILE A 787 -36.94 -38.54 8.46
CA ILE A 787 -37.81 -37.38 8.26
C ILE A 787 -39.02 -37.78 7.43
N ASP A 788 -40.22 -37.43 7.90
CA ASP A 788 -41.42 -37.51 7.09
C ASP A 788 -41.36 -36.52 5.91
N LEU A 789 -41.28 -37.07 4.71
CA LEU A 789 -41.15 -36.34 3.43
C LEU A 789 -42.50 -36.19 2.71
N ASP A 790 -43.62 -36.51 3.37
CA ASP A 790 -44.92 -36.35 2.74
C ASP A 790 -45.11 -34.92 2.19
N LYS A 791 -45.83 -34.82 1.07
CA LYS A 791 -46.00 -33.57 0.35
C LYS A 791 -46.61 -32.46 1.20
N ASP A 792 -47.64 -32.82 1.96
CA ASP A 792 -48.41 -31.88 2.80
C ASP A 792 -47.68 -31.61 4.15
N GLY A 793 -46.98 -32.62 4.67
CA GLY A 793 -46.21 -32.53 5.89
C GLY A 793 -44.86 -31.78 5.72
N PHE A 794 -44.32 -31.74 4.46
CA PHE A 794 -43.07 -31.05 4.20
C PHE A 794 -43.21 -30.15 2.96
N PRO A 795 -43.90 -29.01 3.07
CA PRO A 795 -44.17 -28.14 1.93
C PRO A 795 -42.93 -27.46 1.38
N PHE A 796 -43.02 -26.94 0.14
CA PHE A 796 -41.95 -26.14 -0.47
C PHE A 796 -41.60 -24.89 0.35
N MET A 797 -40.32 -24.52 0.41
CA MET A 797 -39.80 -23.43 1.23
C MET A 797 -39.92 -23.66 2.74
N THR A 798 -39.82 -24.94 3.18
CA THR A 798 -39.70 -25.34 4.59
C THR A 798 -38.45 -26.16 4.84
N TRP A 799 -38.13 -26.38 6.10
CA TRP A 799 -37.01 -27.21 6.51
C TRP A 799 -37.40 -28.06 7.73
N LYS A 800 -36.72 -29.21 7.87
CA LYS A 800 -36.89 -30.15 8.98
C LYS A 800 -35.54 -30.65 9.45
N GLU A 801 -35.46 -31.00 10.74
CA GLU A 801 -34.33 -31.75 11.31
C GLU A 801 -34.72 -33.22 11.53
N GLY A 802 -33.73 -34.09 11.37
CA GLY A 802 -33.85 -35.53 11.57
C GLY A 802 -32.53 -36.23 11.24
N LEU A 803 -32.56 -37.54 11.05
CA LEU A 803 -31.37 -38.29 10.67
C LEU A 803 -31.35 -38.53 9.16
N VAL A 804 -30.17 -38.35 8.54
CA VAL A 804 -29.90 -38.81 7.17
C VAL A 804 -28.68 -39.70 7.23
N GLY A 805 -28.78 -40.95 6.78
CA GLY A 805 -27.73 -41.92 6.95
C GLY A 805 -27.29 -42.13 8.40
N GLY A 806 -28.22 -42.01 9.37
CA GLY A 806 -27.92 -42.09 10.80
C GLY A 806 -27.22 -40.87 11.42
N VAL A 807 -27.02 -39.80 10.66
CA VAL A 807 -26.35 -38.57 11.11
C VAL A 807 -27.38 -37.43 11.23
N PRO A 808 -27.34 -36.62 12.30
CA PRO A 808 -28.20 -35.45 12.43
C PRO A 808 -28.04 -34.52 11.24
N ALA A 809 -29.11 -34.19 10.59
CA ALA A 809 -29.16 -33.39 9.38
C ALA A 809 -30.26 -32.33 9.44
N ARG A 810 -30.06 -31.24 8.73
CA ARG A 810 -31.11 -30.26 8.45
C ARG A 810 -31.40 -30.31 6.94
N VAL A 811 -32.64 -30.68 6.63
CA VAL A 811 -33.08 -30.84 5.23
C VAL A 811 -34.02 -29.72 4.86
N PHE A 812 -33.70 -29.05 3.75
CA PHE A 812 -34.52 -27.98 3.18
C PHE A 812 -35.21 -28.47 1.92
N ARG A 813 -36.52 -28.21 1.79
CA ARG A 813 -37.27 -28.42 0.53
C ARG A 813 -37.26 -27.14 -0.26
N ILE A 814 -36.19 -26.93 -0.99
CA ILE A 814 -35.94 -25.76 -1.88
C ILE A 814 -35.39 -26.24 -3.21
N SER A 815 -35.54 -25.46 -4.26
CA SER A 815 -35.10 -25.85 -5.60
C SER A 815 -34.45 -24.69 -6.35
N PHE A 816 -33.31 -24.96 -6.96
CA PHE A 816 -32.67 -24.04 -7.90
C PHE A 816 -32.73 -24.57 -9.37
N THR A 817 -33.01 -25.87 -9.54
CA THR A 817 -33.14 -26.50 -10.89
C THR A 817 -34.58 -26.45 -11.44
N GLY A 818 -35.55 -26.04 -10.64
CA GLY A 818 -36.96 -26.10 -11.00
C GLY A 818 -37.61 -27.46 -10.82
N GLU A 819 -36.86 -28.49 -10.40
CA GLU A 819 -37.38 -29.81 -10.03
C GLU A 819 -37.74 -29.92 -8.55
N LEU A 820 -38.45 -30.99 -8.15
CA LEU A 820 -38.52 -31.41 -6.77
C LEU A 820 -37.10 -31.59 -6.25
N SER A 821 -36.78 -30.90 -5.14
CA SER A 821 -35.39 -30.85 -4.66
C SER A 821 -35.32 -30.77 -3.14
N TYR A 822 -34.29 -31.41 -2.60
CA TYR A 822 -33.96 -31.40 -1.19
C TYR A 822 -32.48 -31.06 -1.00
N GLU A 823 -32.17 -30.09 -0.15
CA GLU A 823 -30.81 -29.82 0.31
C GLU A 823 -30.57 -30.45 1.67
N VAL A 824 -29.74 -31.48 1.70
CA VAL A 824 -29.33 -32.19 2.88
C VAL A 824 -28.08 -31.55 3.44
N ASN A 825 -28.22 -30.89 4.60
CA ASN A 825 -27.10 -30.25 5.29
C ASN A 825 -26.70 -31.12 6.50
N VAL A 826 -25.47 -31.56 6.53
CA VAL A 826 -24.83 -32.32 7.62
C VAL A 826 -23.54 -31.62 8.04
N GLN A 827 -23.09 -31.85 9.28
CA GLN A 827 -21.76 -31.40 9.68
C GLN A 827 -20.71 -31.98 8.76
N ALA A 828 -19.75 -31.15 8.37
CA ALA A 828 -18.75 -31.45 7.33
C ALA A 828 -17.97 -32.76 7.59
N ASP A 829 -17.66 -33.06 8.86
CA ASP A 829 -16.93 -34.28 9.26
C ASP A 829 -17.68 -35.59 8.97
N TYR A 830 -19.00 -35.55 8.90
CA TYR A 830 -19.82 -36.73 8.62
C TYR A 830 -20.25 -36.86 7.15
N ALA A 831 -19.97 -35.84 6.36
CA ALA A 831 -20.52 -35.69 5.01
C ALA A 831 -20.18 -36.85 4.08
N MET A 832 -18.95 -37.38 4.13
CA MET A 832 -18.52 -38.48 3.27
C MET A 832 -19.33 -39.75 3.52
N GLY A 833 -19.56 -40.14 4.81
CA GLY A 833 -20.33 -41.31 5.14
C GLY A 833 -21.80 -41.18 4.75
N VAL A 834 -22.42 -40.01 4.88
CA VAL A 834 -23.78 -39.72 4.41
C VAL A 834 -23.87 -39.77 2.89
N LEU A 835 -22.89 -39.17 2.18
CA LEU A 835 -22.83 -39.25 0.74
C LEU A 835 -22.77 -40.67 0.20
N GLU A 836 -21.93 -41.52 0.79
CA GLU A 836 -21.80 -42.93 0.38
C GLU A 836 -23.12 -43.70 0.52
N GLN A 837 -23.88 -43.42 1.59
CA GLN A 837 -25.20 -44.04 1.80
C GLN A 837 -26.23 -43.53 0.77
N ILE A 838 -26.25 -42.22 0.50
CA ILE A 838 -27.12 -41.61 -0.53
C ILE A 838 -26.80 -42.24 -1.90
N VAL A 839 -25.49 -42.33 -2.26
CA VAL A 839 -25.05 -42.90 -3.54
C VAL A 839 -25.41 -44.38 -3.63
N ALA A 840 -25.26 -45.13 -2.55
CA ALA A 840 -25.63 -46.56 -2.53
C ALA A 840 -27.15 -46.77 -2.75
N ALA A 841 -27.99 -46.03 -2.05
CA ALA A 841 -29.46 -46.07 -2.23
C ALA A 841 -29.86 -45.53 -3.61
N GLY A 842 -29.13 -44.55 -4.14
CA GLY A 842 -29.39 -43.90 -5.45
C GLY A 842 -29.19 -44.76 -6.66
N LYS A 843 -28.44 -45.87 -6.58
CA LYS A 843 -28.14 -46.73 -7.73
C LYS A 843 -29.37 -47.22 -8.47
N LYS A 844 -30.44 -47.61 -7.74
CA LYS A 844 -31.69 -48.10 -8.34
C LYS A 844 -32.54 -47.00 -8.99
N TYR A 845 -32.25 -45.72 -8.69
CA TYR A 845 -32.89 -44.55 -9.27
C TYR A 845 -32.02 -43.89 -10.34
N ASN A 846 -30.92 -44.53 -10.75
CA ASN A 846 -29.94 -43.96 -11.69
C ASN A 846 -29.40 -42.58 -11.23
N LEU A 847 -29.13 -42.45 -9.93
CA LEU A 847 -28.57 -41.23 -9.35
C LEU A 847 -27.34 -40.80 -10.19
N THR A 848 -27.36 -39.59 -10.71
CA THR A 848 -26.29 -39.03 -11.52
C THR A 848 -25.69 -37.85 -10.79
N PRO A 849 -24.37 -37.86 -10.49
CA PRO A 849 -23.71 -36.64 -10.05
C PRO A 849 -23.72 -35.61 -11.19
N TYR A 850 -23.95 -34.37 -10.86
CA TYR A 850 -23.89 -33.26 -11.80
C TYR A 850 -23.12 -32.08 -11.24
N GLY A 851 -22.51 -31.33 -12.11
CA GLY A 851 -21.68 -30.20 -11.74
C GLY A 851 -22.40 -28.86 -11.82
N THR A 852 -21.61 -27.83 -11.53
CA THR A 852 -22.13 -26.44 -11.52
C THR A 852 -22.57 -25.97 -12.89
N GLU A 853 -21.93 -26.41 -13.99
CA GLU A 853 -22.39 -26.05 -15.33
C GLU A 853 -23.80 -26.56 -15.61
N THR A 854 -24.10 -27.81 -15.24
CA THR A 854 -25.46 -28.34 -15.32
C THR A 854 -26.44 -27.57 -14.46
N MET A 855 -26.04 -27.17 -13.24
CA MET A 855 -26.85 -26.30 -12.39
C MET A 855 -27.14 -24.97 -13.08
N HIS A 856 -26.16 -24.37 -13.75
CA HIS A 856 -26.31 -23.12 -14.50
C HIS A 856 -27.32 -23.23 -15.65
N VAL A 857 -27.28 -24.33 -16.37
CA VAL A 857 -28.28 -24.60 -17.44
C VAL A 857 -29.68 -24.74 -16.85
N LEU A 858 -29.86 -25.62 -15.85
CA LEU A 858 -31.17 -25.95 -15.29
C LEU A 858 -31.85 -24.76 -14.62
N ARG A 859 -31.08 -23.91 -13.91
CA ARG A 859 -31.63 -22.69 -13.30
C ARG A 859 -32.06 -21.67 -14.36
N ALA A 860 -31.29 -21.54 -15.46
CA ALA A 860 -31.63 -20.65 -16.55
C ALA A 860 -32.87 -21.10 -17.34
N GLU A 861 -33.08 -22.43 -17.52
CA GLU A 861 -34.33 -22.98 -18.05
C GLU A 861 -35.55 -22.55 -17.20
N LYS A 862 -35.37 -22.45 -15.88
CA LYS A 862 -36.39 -21.96 -14.92
C LYS A 862 -36.49 -20.46 -14.82
N GLY A 863 -35.57 -19.71 -15.42
CA GLY A 863 -35.51 -18.25 -15.34
C GLY A 863 -34.97 -17.69 -14.03
N PHE A 864 -34.27 -18.50 -13.20
CA PHE A 864 -33.63 -18.04 -11.99
C PHE A 864 -32.31 -17.33 -12.31
N ILE A 865 -32.04 -16.24 -11.61
CA ILE A 865 -30.83 -15.43 -11.83
C ILE A 865 -29.62 -16.00 -11.07
N ILE A 866 -28.44 -15.63 -11.57
CA ILE A 866 -27.17 -15.68 -10.79
C ILE A 866 -26.66 -14.26 -10.65
N VAL A 867 -26.50 -13.81 -9.39
CA VAL A 867 -25.91 -12.51 -9.09
C VAL A 867 -24.44 -12.51 -9.54
N GLY A 868 -24.07 -11.50 -10.36
CA GLY A 868 -22.74 -11.40 -10.96
C GLY A 868 -22.66 -11.93 -12.40
N GLN A 869 -23.59 -12.78 -12.84
CA GLN A 869 -23.74 -13.22 -14.23
C GLN A 869 -24.90 -12.49 -14.93
N ASP A 870 -26.11 -12.55 -14.36
CA ASP A 870 -27.28 -11.85 -14.92
C ASP A 870 -27.42 -10.42 -14.37
N THR A 871 -26.52 -10.01 -13.47
CA THR A 871 -26.42 -8.65 -12.91
C THR A 871 -25.01 -8.11 -13.06
N ASP A 872 -24.89 -6.82 -13.33
CA ASP A 872 -23.62 -6.11 -13.54
C ASP A 872 -23.41 -4.93 -12.57
N GLY A 873 -24.20 -4.87 -11.47
CA GLY A 873 -24.19 -3.77 -10.52
C GLY A 873 -25.00 -2.53 -10.94
N SER A 874 -25.70 -2.60 -12.07
CA SER A 874 -26.62 -1.54 -12.55
C SER A 874 -28.09 -1.97 -12.56
N MET A 875 -28.42 -3.20 -12.11
CA MET A 875 -29.73 -3.79 -12.16
C MET A 875 -30.47 -3.65 -10.83
N THR A 876 -31.69 -3.13 -10.89
CA THR A 876 -32.63 -3.13 -9.76
C THR A 876 -33.43 -4.44 -9.73
N PRO A 877 -34.09 -4.79 -8.63
CA PRO A 877 -35.01 -5.94 -8.58
C PRO A 877 -36.11 -5.88 -9.65
N ASP A 878 -36.63 -4.70 -9.97
CA ASP A 878 -37.64 -4.53 -11.01
C ASP A 878 -37.09 -4.81 -12.41
N ASP A 879 -35.85 -4.44 -12.69
CA ASP A 879 -35.17 -4.75 -13.94
C ASP A 879 -35.01 -6.27 -14.17
N LEU A 880 -34.90 -7.02 -13.09
CA LEU A 880 -34.77 -8.49 -13.11
C LEU A 880 -36.11 -9.23 -13.09
N ASN A 881 -37.25 -8.51 -13.23
CA ASN A 881 -38.58 -9.06 -13.04
C ASN A 881 -38.81 -9.69 -11.65
N MET A 882 -38.14 -9.16 -10.62
CA MET A 882 -38.18 -9.63 -9.24
C MET A 882 -38.88 -8.65 -8.30
N GLY A 883 -39.68 -7.72 -8.82
CA GLY A 883 -40.47 -6.78 -8.04
C GLY A 883 -41.44 -7.44 -7.04
N TRP A 884 -41.77 -8.71 -7.25
CA TRP A 884 -42.58 -9.53 -6.32
C TRP A 884 -41.90 -9.75 -4.98
N CYS A 885 -40.57 -9.72 -4.89
CA CYS A 885 -39.85 -9.88 -3.61
C CYS A 885 -39.55 -8.53 -2.92
N VAL A 886 -40.02 -7.40 -3.48
CA VAL A 886 -39.77 -6.07 -2.92
C VAL A 886 -40.90 -5.67 -1.97
N GLY A 887 -40.57 -5.49 -0.69
CA GLY A 887 -41.52 -5.07 0.35
C GLY A 887 -41.79 -3.56 0.32
N ARG A 888 -42.65 -3.11 -0.59
CA ARG A 888 -42.98 -1.68 -0.79
C ARG A 888 -43.80 -1.06 0.34
N THR A 889 -44.39 -1.87 1.21
CA THR A 889 -45.26 -1.45 2.32
C THR A 889 -44.63 -1.69 3.71
N LYS A 890 -43.32 -1.89 3.76
CA LYS A 890 -42.60 -1.98 5.05
C LYS A 890 -42.76 -0.70 5.86
N PRO A 891 -42.92 -0.78 7.20
CA PRO A 891 -43.11 0.39 8.03
C PRO A 891 -41.91 1.31 8.15
N PHE A 892 -40.74 0.87 7.68
CA PHE A 892 -39.47 1.63 7.69
C PHE A 892 -38.64 1.31 6.43
N SER A 893 -37.72 2.23 6.12
CA SER A 893 -36.77 2.05 5.01
C SER A 893 -35.86 0.85 5.24
N TRP A 894 -35.56 0.16 4.16
CA TRP A 894 -34.51 -0.87 4.08
C TRP A 894 -33.42 -0.40 3.13
N ILE A 895 -32.25 -1.06 3.17
CA ILE A 895 -31.11 -0.68 2.35
C ILE A 895 -31.45 -0.79 0.85
N GLY A 896 -31.29 0.32 0.15
CA GLY A 896 -31.58 0.43 -1.30
C GLY A 896 -32.95 1.02 -1.63
N TRP A 897 -33.87 1.16 -0.66
CA TRP A 897 -35.22 1.69 -0.92
C TRP A 897 -35.17 3.09 -1.57
N ARG A 898 -34.37 4.00 -1.04
CA ARG A 898 -34.21 5.36 -1.63
C ARG A 898 -33.57 5.30 -3.01
N GLY A 899 -32.55 4.46 -3.17
CA GLY A 899 -31.86 4.25 -4.43
C GLY A 899 -32.78 3.76 -5.54
N MET A 900 -33.62 2.75 -5.25
CA MET A 900 -34.60 2.23 -6.21
C MET A 900 -35.65 3.23 -6.67
N ASN A 901 -35.95 4.25 -5.86
CA ASN A 901 -36.95 5.27 -6.18
C ASN A 901 -36.36 6.51 -6.87
N ARG A 902 -35.10 6.49 -7.27
CA ARG A 902 -34.50 7.57 -8.09
C ARG A 902 -35.13 7.58 -9.48
N GLU A 903 -35.18 8.74 -10.11
CA GLU A 903 -35.73 8.94 -11.45
C GLU A 903 -35.15 7.95 -12.48
N ASP A 904 -33.83 7.77 -12.45
CA ASP A 904 -33.16 6.81 -13.35
C ASP A 904 -33.61 5.36 -13.14
N CYS A 905 -33.87 4.97 -11.88
CA CYS A 905 -34.24 3.59 -11.53
C CYS A 905 -35.71 3.25 -11.86
N VAL A 906 -36.59 4.25 -11.93
CA VAL A 906 -38.03 4.06 -12.18
C VAL A 906 -38.44 4.30 -13.63
N ARG A 907 -37.54 4.74 -14.50
CA ARG A 907 -37.83 4.97 -15.92
C ARG A 907 -38.13 3.65 -16.64
N GLU A 908 -39.08 3.66 -17.55
CA GLU A 908 -39.55 2.47 -18.27
C GLU A 908 -38.56 1.89 -19.27
N GLU A 909 -37.62 2.71 -19.73
CA GLU A 909 -36.64 2.33 -20.76
C GLU A 909 -35.34 1.70 -20.21
N ARG A 910 -35.33 1.29 -18.95
CA ARG A 910 -34.20 0.56 -18.41
C ARG A 910 -34.00 -0.79 -19.12
N LYS A 911 -32.79 -1.31 -19.07
CA LYS A 911 -32.53 -2.70 -19.50
C LYS A 911 -33.23 -3.64 -18.53
N GLN A 912 -33.98 -4.61 -19.02
CA GLN A 912 -34.76 -5.54 -18.26
C GLN A 912 -34.48 -6.98 -18.70
N LEU A 913 -34.43 -7.88 -17.74
CA LEU A 913 -34.14 -9.30 -17.96
C LEU A 913 -35.30 -9.97 -18.70
N VAL A 914 -34.96 -10.62 -19.79
CA VAL A 914 -35.88 -11.36 -20.67
C VAL A 914 -35.24 -12.67 -21.15
N GLY A 915 -36.08 -13.58 -21.66
CA GLY A 915 -35.63 -14.72 -22.43
C GLY A 915 -35.36 -14.31 -23.88
N LEU A 916 -34.40 -14.99 -24.50
CA LEU A 916 -34.03 -14.83 -25.89
C LEU A 916 -34.07 -16.21 -26.57
N LYS A 917 -34.92 -16.36 -27.58
CA LYS A 917 -35.04 -17.60 -28.32
C LYS A 917 -34.52 -17.38 -29.74
N PRO A 918 -33.35 -17.93 -30.11
CA PRO A 918 -32.86 -17.86 -31.48
C PRO A 918 -33.91 -18.41 -32.45
N ILE A 919 -34.05 -17.78 -33.62
CA ILE A 919 -35.02 -18.23 -34.63
C ILE A 919 -34.63 -19.57 -35.22
N ASP A 920 -33.34 -19.78 -35.48
CA ASP A 920 -32.80 -21.10 -35.74
C ASP A 920 -32.49 -21.79 -34.39
N PRO A 921 -33.17 -22.88 -34.03
CA PRO A 921 -33.02 -23.56 -32.77
C PRO A 921 -31.61 -24.19 -32.55
N ASN A 922 -30.81 -24.30 -33.60
CA ASN A 922 -29.47 -24.87 -33.56
C ASN A 922 -28.39 -23.82 -33.44
N VAL A 923 -28.75 -22.54 -33.54
CA VAL A 923 -27.80 -21.43 -33.43
C VAL A 923 -27.73 -20.96 -31.97
N TRP A 924 -26.52 -20.78 -31.53
CA TRP A 924 -26.22 -20.37 -30.19
C TRP A 924 -25.84 -18.88 -30.15
N LEU A 925 -26.49 -18.11 -29.26
CA LEU A 925 -26.12 -16.73 -28.95
C LEU A 925 -24.91 -16.76 -28.02
N PRO A 926 -23.75 -16.14 -28.37
CA PRO A 926 -22.62 -16.07 -27.43
C PRO A 926 -22.96 -15.27 -26.18
N GLU A 927 -22.48 -15.68 -25.01
CA GLU A 927 -22.54 -14.88 -23.79
C GLU A 927 -21.81 -13.55 -23.98
N GLY A 928 -22.32 -12.46 -23.39
CA GLY A 928 -21.80 -11.12 -23.57
C GLY A 928 -22.10 -10.49 -24.93
N ALA A 929 -22.67 -11.22 -25.88
CA ALA A 929 -22.98 -10.69 -27.20
C ALA A 929 -23.95 -9.51 -27.10
N GLN A 930 -23.64 -8.46 -27.84
CA GLN A 930 -24.44 -7.24 -27.86
C GLN A 930 -25.71 -7.40 -28.71
N LEU A 931 -26.76 -6.72 -28.30
CA LEU A 931 -28.07 -6.77 -28.97
C LEU A 931 -28.44 -5.42 -29.56
N VAL A 932 -29.03 -5.45 -30.74
CA VAL A 932 -29.56 -4.26 -31.46
C VAL A 932 -30.98 -4.55 -31.99
N PHE A 933 -31.82 -3.50 -32.16
CA PHE A 933 -33.12 -3.65 -32.83
C PHE A 933 -32.99 -3.53 -34.34
N ASP A 934 -31.99 -2.85 -34.85
CA ASP A 934 -31.72 -2.74 -36.30
C ASP A 934 -30.27 -3.16 -36.59
N PRO A 935 -30.04 -4.29 -37.25
CA PRO A 935 -28.71 -4.77 -37.58
C PRO A 935 -28.04 -4.03 -38.76
N LYS A 936 -28.76 -3.13 -39.43
CA LYS A 936 -28.27 -2.34 -40.56
C LYS A 936 -27.72 -0.96 -40.15
N GLN A 937 -27.64 -0.67 -38.89
CA GLN A 937 -27.10 0.59 -38.39
C GLN A 937 -25.61 0.77 -38.81
N THR A 938 -25.21 2.02 -38.93
CA THR A 938 -23.79 2.36 -39.12
C THR A 938 -23.00 2.07 -37.85
N ILE A 939 -21.74 1.68 -37.99
CA ILE A 939 -20.81 1.47 -36.87
C ILE A 939 -20.29 2.84 -36.40
N PRO A 940 -20.29 3.11 -35.06
CA PRO A 940 -20.71 2.23 -33.97
C PRO A 940 -22.23 2.08 -33.83
N MET A 941 -22.69 0.85 -33.69
CA MET A 941 -24.11 0.55 -33.55
C MET A 941 -24.65 0.94 -32.18
N LYS A 942 -25.87 1.45 -32.10
CA LYS A 942 -26.54 1.73 -30.83
C LYS A 942 -27.06 0.45 -30.21
N MET A 943 -26.33 -0.03 -29.16
CA MET A 943 -26.69 -1.24 -28.42
C MET A 943 -27.91 -1.01 -27.54
N VAL A 944 -28.81 -2.00 -27.49
CA VAL A 944 -30.02 -1.98 -26.65
C VAL A 944 -29.99 -3.00 -25.53
N GLY A 945 -28.99 -3.87 -25.50
CA GLY A 945 -28.85 -4.90 -24.49
C GLY A 945 -27.66 -5.82 -24.76
N HIS A 946 -27.56 -6.87 -23.95
CA HIS A 946 -26.59 -7.92 -24.13
C HIS A 946 -27.11 -9.26 -23.58
N VAL A 947 -26.50 -10.35 -24.01
CA VAL A 947 -26.76 -11.72 -23.53
C VAL A 947 -26.04 -11.92 -22.21
N THR A 948 -26.74 -12.42 -21.19
CA THR A 948 -26.17 -12.68 -19.87
C THR A 948 -25.85 -14.14 -19.60
N SER A 949 -26.70 -15.03 -20.10
CA SER A 949 -26.56 -16.49 -19.99
C SER A 949 -27.06 -17.16 -21.25
N SER A 950 -26.35 -18.15 -21.77
CA SER A 950 -26.75 -18.79 -23.03
C SER A 950 -26.35 -20.27 -23.10
N TYR A 951 -27.27 -21.13 -23.51
CA TYR A 951 -27.09 -22.58 -23.48
C TYR A 951 -27.67 -23.26 -24.72
N ALA A 952 -26.79 -23.98 -25.42
CA ALA A 952 -27.17 -24.85 -26.54
C ALA A 952 -27.41 -26.30 -26.11
N HIS A 953 -26.66 -26.74 -25.08
CA HIS A 953 -26.68 -28.13 -24.60
C HIS A 953 -27.48 -28.23 -23.28
N ASN A 954 -28.80 -28.37 -23.43
CA ASN A 954 -29.79 -28.28 -22.35
C ASN A 954 -30.83 -29.39 -22.48
N SER A 955 -31.83 -29.39 -21.59
CA SER A 955 -32.92 -30.38 -21.57
C SER A 955 -34.07 -30.03 -22.52
N LEU A 956 -34.12 -28.80 -23.06
CA LEU A 956 -35.26 -28.31 -23.87
C LEU A 956 -35.22 -28.76 -25.33
N GLY A 957 -34.05 -29.13 -25.81
CA GLY A 957 -33.90 -29.58 -27.24
C GLY A 957 -33.76 -28.42 -28.25
N TYR A 958 -33.62 -27.19 -27.79
CA TYR A 958 -33.34 -26.02 -28.62
C TYR A 958 -32.46 -25.03 -27.84
N SER A 959 -31.67 -24.22 -28.53
CA SER A 959 -30.84 -23.18 -27.90
C SER A 959 -31.69 -22.08 -27.31
N PHE A 960 -31.33 -21.60 -26.12
CA PHE A 960 -31.98 -20.47 -25.48
C PHE A 960 -30.93 -19.58 -24.73
N ALA A 961 -31.31 -18.35 -24.46
CA ALA A 961 -30.50 -17.44 -23.67
C ALA A 961 -31.37 -16.55 -22.78
N MET A 962 -30.77 -16.05 -21.74
CA MET A 962 -31.24 -14.90 -20.96
C MET A 962 -30.43 -13.67 -21.35
N GLY A 963 -31.04 -12.52 -21.31
CA GLY A 963 -30.38 -11.28 -21.64
C GLY A 963 -31.11 -10.07 -21.10
N VAL A 964 -30.41 -8.97 -21.02
CA VAL A 964 -31.01 -7.68 -20.60
C VAL A 964 -31.23 -6.82 -21.82
N VAL A 965 -32.46 -6.37 -22.01
CA VAL A 965 -32.91 -5.61 -23.19
C VAL A 965 -33.63 -4.34 -22.74
N LYS A 966 -33.36 -3.23 -23.38
CA LYS A 966 -33.98 -1.92 -23.09
C LYS A 966 -35.51 -1.99 -23.25
N GLY A 967 -36.25 -1.77 -22.15
CA GLY A 967 -37.70 -1.93 -22.10
C GLY A 967 -38.18 -3.38 -22.37
N GLY A 968 -37.35 -4.39 -22.08
CA GLY A 968 -37.52 -5.77 -22.54
C GLY A 968 -38.82 -6.42 -22.11
N LEU A 969 -39.31 -6.18 -20.92
CA LEU A 969 -40.57 -6.76 -20.43
C LEU A 969 -41.80 -6.32 -21.23
N LYS A 970 -41.76 -5.15 -21.87
CA LYS A 970 -42.80 -4.64 -22.74
C LYS A 970 -42.67 -5.10 -24.23
N ARG A 971 -41.56 -5.79 -24.52
CA ARG A 971 -41.18 -6.19 -25.91
C ARG A 971 -41.27 -7.69 -26.18
N ILE A 972 -41.94 -8.42 -25.29
CA ILE A 972 -42.15 -9.83 -25.48
C ILE A 972 -42.84 -10.07 -26.86
N GLY A 973 -42.28 -10.93 -27.70
CA GLY A 973 -42.72 -11.24 -29.06
C GLY A 973 -42.02 -10.39 -30.16
N GLU A 974 -41.24 -9.36 -29.79
CA GLU A 974 -40.44 -8.60 -30.75
C GLU A 974 -39.13 -9.31 -31.10
N ARG A 975 -38.52 -8.91 -32.22
CA ARG A 975 -37.22 -9.39 -32.71
C ARG A 975 -36.07 -8.54 -32.18
N VAL A 976 -35.00 -9.20 -31.89
CA VAL A 976 -33.72 -8.56 -31.56
C VAL A 976 -32.60 -9.28 -32.31
N PHE A 977 -31.54 -8.56 -32.63
CA PHE A 977 -30.43 -9.05 -33.44
C PHE A 977 -29.12 -8.95 -32.71
N SER A 978 -28.27 -9.95 -32.87
CA SER A 978 -26.91 -9.99 -32.35
C SER A 978 -25.91 -9.99 -33.50
N PRO A 979 -25.31 -8.84 -33.87
CA PRO A 979 -24.23 -8.77 -34.85
C PRO A 979 -22.95 -9.46 -34.28
N GLN A 980 -22.35 -10.33 -35.11
CA GLN A 980 -21.18 -11.08 -34.77
C GLN A 980 -19.90 -10.46 -35.38
N ALA A 981 -18.73 -10.83 -34.86
CA ALA A 981 -17.45 -10.29 -35.31
C ALA A 981 -17.09 -10.71 -36.75
N ASP A 982 -17.63 -11.81 -37.24
CA ASP A 982 -17.46 -12.30 -38.60
C ASP A 982 -18.42 -11.66 -39.64
N GLY A 983 -19.25 -10.70 -39.18
CA GLY A 983 -20.24 -10.02 -39.98
C GLY A 983 -21.60 -10.75 -40.12
N SER A 984 -21.76 -11.94 -39.54
CA SER A 984 -23.05 -12.60 -39.44
C SER A 984 -23.96 -11.93 -38.42
N VAL A 985 -25.25 -12.21 -38.47
CA VAL A 985 -26.25 -11.68 -37.54
C VAL A 985 -27.12 -12.82 -37.07
N ILE A 986 -27.19 -12.99 -35.74
CA ILE A 986 -28.10 -13.96 -35.12
C ILE A 986 -29.40 -13.22 -34.77
N GLU A 987 -30.53 -13.74 -35.27
CA GLU A 987 -31.84 -13.23 -34.96
C GLU A 987 -32.48 -14.04 -33.83
N ALA A 988 -33.08 -13.35 -32.87
CA ALA A 988 -33.75 -13.98 -31.72
C ALA A 988 -35.10 -13.29 -31.45
N GLU A 989 -36.02 -14.03 -30.89
CA GLU A 989 -37.29 -13.52 -30.35
C GLU A 989 -37.13 -13.22 -28.87
N ILE A 990 -37.59 -12.07 -28.40
CA ILE A 990 -37.72 -11.73 -26.99
C ILE A 990 -38.90 -12.50 -26.41
N VAL A 991 -38.66 -13.35 -25.42
CA VAL A 991 -39.66 -14.19 -24.77
C VAL A 991 -39.59 -14.04 -23.25
N SER A 992 -40.51 -14.70 -22.53
CA SER A 992 -40.39 -14.83 -21.08
C SER A 992 -39.05 -15.47 -20.71
N SER A 993 -38.41 -15.00 -19.62
CA SER A 993 -37.19 -15.64 -19.10
C SER A 993 -37.41 -17.05 -18.53
N VAL A 994 -38.67 -17.51 -18.37
CA VAL A 994 -39.00 -18.84 -17.88
C VAL A 994 -39.30 -19.75 -19.05
N PHE A 995 -38.40 -20.68 -19.37
CA PHE A 995 -38.50 -21.62 -20.48
C PHE A 995 -39.05 -22.98 -20.06
N PHE A 996 -38.89 -23.36 -18.79
CA PHE A 996 -39.28 -24.66 -18.22
C PHE A 996 -40.30 -24.51 -17.09
N ASP A 997 -41.35 -25.27 -17.09
CA ASP A 997 -42.36 -25.39 -16.05
C ASP A 997 -42.79 -24.04 -15.44
N PRO A 998 -43.40 -23.15 -16.22
CA PRO A 998 -43.76 -21.80 -15.77
C PRO A 998 -44.75 -21.76 -14.58
N LYS A 999 -45.51 -22.81 -14.37
CA LYS A 999 -46.46 -22.93 -13.24
C LYS A 999 -45.82 -23.47 -11.96
N GLY A 1000 -44.62 -24.01 -12.02
CA GLY A 1000 -43.93 -24.60 -10.87
C GLY A 1000 -44.48 -25.97 -10.42
N ASP A 1001 -45.18 -26.68 -11.32
CA ASP A 1001 -45.78 -27.98 -10.99
C ASP A 1001 -44.74 -29.03 -10.64
N ARG A 1002 -43.58 -29.00 -11.30
CA ARG A 1002 -42.46 -29.94 -11.06
C ARG A 1002 -41.82 -29.82 -9.67
N GLN A 1003 -41.82 -28.65 -9.09
CA GLN A 1003 -41.35 -28.43 -7.71
C GLN A 1003 -42.32 -28.95 -6.64
N ASN A 1004 -43.58 -29.11 -7.01
CA ASN A 1004 -44.68 -29.41 -6.10
C ASN A 1004 -45.28 -30.83 -6.24
N ILE A 1005 -44.60 -31.71 -6.95
CA ILE A 1005 -45.00 -33.11 -7.08
C ILE A 1005 -44.82 -33.91 -5.79
#